data_d249a63edc86ec6f9d99f686228fee16
#
_entry.id   d249a63edc86ec6f9d99f686228fee16
#
_cell.length_a   1.000
_cell.length_b   1.000
_cell.length_c   1.000
_cell.angle_alpha   90.00
_cell.angle_beta   90.00
_cell.angle_gamma   90.00
#
_symmetry.space_group_name_H-M   'P 1'
#
loop_
_entity.id
_entity.type
_entity.pdbx_description
1 polymer ?
#
loop_
_entity_poly.entity_id
_entity_poly.type
_entity_poly.pdbx_seq_one_letter_code
_entity_poly.pdbx_strand_id
1 'polypeptide(L)'
;MQPRDLAHLRTPSAPTLTPDGRLLAVAVGRIDLEADEYRGELWLLPTDGSAPPRRFTSGRRDVRPRFSPDGRWLAFLRAGDDDKPQLHVMATDGGEPRRLAEHPLGVESFAWSPDSTRIAYVARVPQEGRYGTNKDVPPEKEPPRRITTFQYRVDNIGFTFDRRPHVFVVDALAEDAEPVQVTRGDYDHGEPAWSPDGASLAFVSARHETRDEDAISDVFVAPAAGGDAVRVTATDLAVARPAFSPDGATIWFVAVEPDLAGRPTMLWSVPADGSGKPERLTDPERYDHDPAFGAGILPLLVDEDAVTTITLDRGAIRLLRFPVDGGEPAELLGGQRTVHDYAVAGGVVAAVVSHPLSAGEVVVVRDGQERTLTDFGSLLARSASLRPMEELEATAPDGAKVHGWILKPAGTGPFPTVLMVHGGPFAHYGWTLFDEAQVYVGAGYAVVMGNPRGSAGYGEPHGRAIVGDFGNLDSQDVLALLDAALEDPDLDGDRVGVMGGSYGGFMTTWLVGHTDRFRAAISERACNAFDSFEGSSDIGWFFVPKYNGTDRDRVLAQSPLTYADRIGTPMLLIHSEQDWRCPIEQAQRLFVALKQRKVEVELLLFPGEGHELTRSGLPSHRVARFEAVLDWWRRHLSPAG
;
A
#
# COMPACT_ATOMS: atom_id res chain seq x y z
N MET A 1 9.56 -19.57 -9.96
CA MET A 1 8.18 -19.58 -9.39
C MET A 1 7.20 -19.76 -10.53
N GLN A 2 6.10 -20.51 -10.32
CA GLN A 2 5.01 -20.69 -11.29
C GLN A 2 3.76 -19.93 -10.79
N PRO A 3 2.78 -19.57 -11.64
CA PRO A 3 1.58 -18.85 -11.21
C PRO A 3 0.84 -19.48 -10.02
N ARG A 4 0.73 -20.81 -9.98
CA ARG A 4 0.05 -21.55 -8.90
C ARG A 4 0.84 -21.63 -7.59
N ASP A 5 2.13 -21.27 -7.59
CA ASP A 5 2.93 -21.18 -6.37
C ASP A 5 2.45 -20.06 -5.43
N LEU A 6 1.54 -19.16 -5.90
CA LEU A 6 0.83 -18.22 -5.04
C LEU A 6 0.17 -18.89 -3.83
N ALA A 7 -0.29 -20.15 -3.94
CA ALA A 7 -0.83 -20.92 -2.82
C ALA A 7 0.19 -21.18 -1.70
N HIS A 8 1.47 -21.08 -2.01
CA HIS A 8 2.56 -21.29 -1.05
C HIS A 8 3.00 -20.00 -0.34
N LEU A 9 2.53 -18.85 -0.78
CA LEU A 9 2.78 -17.60 -0.09
C LEU A 9 2.19 -17.63 1.32
N ARG A 10 2.97 -17.15 2.27
CA ARG A 10 2.53 -16.82 3.64
C ARG A 10 2.96 -15.39 3.91
N THR A 11 1.99 -14.57 4.29
CA THR A 11 2.19 -13.13 4.49
C THR A 11 1.90 -12.78 5.95
N PRO A 12 2.90 -12.81 6.84
CA PRO A 12 2.73 -12.31 8.19
C PRO A 12 2.47 -10.80 8.17
N SER A 13 1.70 -10.31 9.14
CA SER A 13 1.36 -8.88 9.28
C SER A 13 0.89 -8.53 10.69
N ALA A 14 0.89 -7.25 11.01
CA ALA A 14 0.34 -6.70 12.24
C ALA A 14 0.88 -7.38 13.53
N PRO A 15 2.21 -7.46 13.73
CA PRO A 15 2.77 -7.99 14.95
C PRO A 15 2.31 -7.15 16.15
N THR A 16 2.08 -7.80 17.29
CA THR A 16 1.77 -7.14 18.56
C THR A 16 2.42 -7.91 19.70
N LEU A 17 2.92 -7.20 20.70
CA LEU A 17 3.62 -7.75 21.84
C LEU A 17 2.78 -7.60 23.13
N THR A 18 2.90 -8.58 24.04
CA THR A 18 2.48 -8.35 25.42
C THR A 18 3.35 -7.28 26.07
N PRO A 19 2.86 -6.55 27.10
CA PRO A 19 3.62 -5.45 27.73
C PRO A 19 5.01 -5.84 28.24
N ASP A 20 5.16 -7.09 28.69
CA ASP A 20 6.44 -7.63 29.15
C ASP A 20 7.38 -8.08 28.01
N GLY A 21 6.96 -7.96 26.77
CA GLY A 21 7.70 -8.34 25.58
C GLY A 21 7.96 -9.85 25.42
N ARG A 22 7.24 -10.73 26.16
CA ARG A 22 7.50 -12.16 26.14
C ARG A 22 6.72 -12.93 25.08
N LEU A 23 5.53 -12.48 24.76
CA LEU A 23 4.65 -13.13 23.78
C LEU A 23 4.35 -12.17 22.64
N LEU A 24 4.42 -12.68 21.43
CA LEU A 24 4.08 -11.99 20.20
C LEU A 24 2.87 -12.67 19.56
N ALA A 25 1.91 -11.87 19.09
CA ALA A 25 0.86 -12.32 18.16
C ALA A 25 1.08 -11.69 16.79
N VAL A 26 0.81 -12.46 15.73
CA VAL A 26 0.90 -12.01 14.34
C VAL A 26 -0.23 -12.61 13.53
N ALA A 27 -0.79 -11.87 12.58
CA ALA A 27 -1.67 -12.43 11.57
C ALA A 27 -0.85 -13.05 10.43
N VAL A 28 -1.24 -14.22 9.95
CA VAL A 28 -0.60 -14.88 8.80
C VAL A 28 -1.65 -15.12 7.72
N GLY A 29 -1.51 -14.38 6.63
CA GLY A 29 -2.33 -14.52 5.42
C GLY A 29 -1.87 -15.68 4.55
N ARG A 30 -2.80 -16.30 3.85
CA ARG A 30 -2.54 -17.30 2.80
C ARG A 30 -3.59 -17.22 1.68
N ILE A 31 -3.21 -17.70 0.53
CA ILE A 31 -4.07 -17.81 -0.64
C ILE A 31 -4.60 -19.26 -0.73
N ASP A 32 -5.92 -19.41 -0.82
CA ASP A 32 -6.59 -20.68 -1.04
C ASP A 32 -7.13 -20.72 -2.48
N LEU A 33 -6.37 -21.34 -3.39
CA LEU A 33 -6.72 -21.42 -4.81
C LEU A 33 -7.92 -22.32 -5.11
N GLU A 34 -8.25 -23.27 -4.21
CA GLU A 34 -9.40 -24.16 -4.38
C GLU A 34 -10.70 -23.46 -4.00
N ALA A 35 -10.68 -22.71 -2.91
CA ALA A 35 -11.80 -21.91 -2.46
C ALA A 35 -11.90 -20.55 -3.17
N ASP A 36 -10.88 -20.17 -3.94
CA ASP A 36 -10.72 -18.88 -4.61
C ASP A 36 -10.81 -17.68 -3.65
N GLU A 37 -10.16 -17.79 -2.48
CA GLU A 37 -10.24 -16.78 -1.42
C GLU A 37 -8.92 -16.56 -0.68
N TYR A 38 -8.85 -15.43 0.02
CA TYR A 38 -7.79 -15.15 0.99
C TYR A 38 -8.24 -15.59 2.38
N ARG A 39 -7.36 -16.30 3.09
CA ARG A 39 -7.56 -16.72 4.48
C ARG A 39 -6.55 -16.07 5.40
N GLY A 40 -6.88 -15.94 6.68
CA GLY A 40 -6.00 -15.35 7.68
C GLY A 40 -6.18 -16.01 9.03
N GLU A 41 -5.07 -16.23 9.75
CA GLU A 41 -5.05 -16.88 11.05
C GLU A 41 -4.10 -16.12 11.98
N LEU A 42 -4.42 -16.07 13.27
CA LEU A 42 -3.51 -15.52 14.26
C LEU A 42 -2.58 -16.61 14.80
N TRP A 43 -1.33 -16.24 14.92
CA TRP A 43 -0.27 -17.10 15.45
C TRP A 43 0.35 -16.46 16.69
N LEU A 44 0.73 -17.27 17.67
CA LEU A 44 1.45 -16.86 18.87
C LEU A 44 2.86 -17.42 18.87
N LEU A 45 3.82 -16.59 19.29
CA LEU A 45 5.25 -16.88 19.32
C LEU A 45 5.87 -16.35 20.64
N PRO A 46 6.56 -17.19 21.42
CA PRO A 46 7.46 -16.68 22.45
C PRO A 46 8.62 -15.89 21.81
N THR A 47 8.89 -14.69 22.29
CA THR A 47 9.94 -13.82 21.70
C THR A 47 11.35 -14.30 21.95
N ASP A 48 11.56 -15.17 22.95
CA ASP A 48 12.83 -15.85 23.22
C ASP A 48 13.05 -17.10 22.36
N GLY A 49 12.04 -17.48 21.55
CA GLY A 49 12.08 -18.67 20.70
C GLY A 49 12.16 -19.99 21.48
N SER A 50 11.69 -20.00 22.74
CA SER A 50 11.66 -21.20 23.58
C SER A 50 10.69 -22.27 23.08
N ALA A 51 9.73 -21.89 22.22
CA ALA A 51 8.82 -22.79 21.55
C ALA A 51 8.56 -22.36 20.10
N PRO A 52 8.19 -23.28 19.21
CA PRO A 52 7.86 -22.94 17.83
C PRO A 52 6.57 -22.09 17.74
N PRO A 53 6.40 -21.32 16.66
CA PRO A 53 5.15 -20.61 16.36
C PRO A 53 3.96 -21.57 16.41
N ARG A 54 2.88 -21.15 17.07
CA ARG A 54 1.64 -21.92 17.11
C ARG A 54 0.46 -21.14 16.57
N ARG A 55 -0.38 -21.78 15.78
CA ARG A 55 -1.65 -21.23 15.35
C ARG A 55 -2.54 -21.04 16.57
N PHE A 56 -3.17 -19.87 16.69
CA PHE A 56 -3.98 -19.49 17.83
C PHE A 56 -5.48 -19.43 17.51
N THR A 57 -5.83 -18.94 16.32
CA THR A 57 -7.22 -18.91 15.87
C THR A 57 -7.46 -19.77 14.65
N SER A 58 -8.73 -20.07 14.36
CA SER A 58 -9.17 -20.91 13.24
C SER A 58 -10.32 -20.28 12.45
N GLY A 59 -10.52 -18.96 12.56
CA GLY A 59 -11.50 -18.24 11.77
C GLY A 59 -11.18 -18.28 10.26
N ARG A 60 -12.15 -17.92 9.44
CA ARG A 60 -11.95 -17.85 7.98
C ARG A 60 -10.87 -16.82 7.63
N ARG A 61 -10.95 -15.60 8.22
CA ARG A 61 -9.98 -14.53 8.02
C ARG A 61 -9.88 -13.67 9.27
N ASP A 62 -8.89 -13.97 10.09
CA ASP A 62 -8.55 -13.22 11.30
C ASP A 62 -7.31 -12.35 11.00
N VAL A 63 -7.40 -11.05 11.26
CA VAL A 63 -6.37 -10.07 10.94
C VAL A 63 -6.24 -9.01 12.04
N ARG A 64 -5.14 -8.26 12.00
CA ARG A 64 -4.87 -7.10 12.88
C ARG A 64 -4.98 -7.41 14.37
N PRO A 65 -4.28 -8.41 14.92
CA PRO A 65 -4.26 -8.65 16.35
C PRO A 65 -3.66 -7.45 17.12
N ARG A 66 -4.20 -7.15 18.31
CA ARG A 66 -3.65 -6.18 19.25
C ARG A 66 -3.88 -6.68 20.68
N PHE A 67 -2.79 -6.87 21.43
CA PHE A 67 -2.91 -7.13 22.86
C PHE A 67 -3.44 -5.90 23.60
N SER A 68 -4.22 -6.13 24.65
CA SER A 68 -4.54 -5.08 25.62
C SER A 68 -3.27 -4.61 26.33
N PRO A 69 -3.22 -3.36 26.82
CA PRO A 69 -2.07 -2.85 27.59
C PRO A 69 -1.71 -3.66 28.85
N ASP A 70 -2.67 -4.38 29.45
CA ASP A 70 -2.43 -5.30 30.57
C ASP A 70 -2.02 -6.73 30.13
N GLY A 71 -2.00 -6.99 28.81
CA GLY A 71 -1.61 -8.28 28.22
C GLY A 71 -2.61 -9.42 28.39
N ARG A 72 -3.76 -9.21 29.02
CA ARG A 72 -4.73 -10.28 29.30
C ARG A 72 -5.67 -10.60 28.15
N TRP A 73 -5.86 -9.65 27.24
CA TRP A 73 -6.81 -9.75 26.14
C TRP A 73 -6.12 -9.58 24.78
N LEU A 74 -6.65 -10.23 23.77
CA LEU A 74 -6.28 -10.04 22.37
C LEU A 74 -7.51 -9.61 21.59
N ALA A 75 -7.52 -8.39 21.05
CA ALA A 75 -8.52 -7.94 20.10
C ALA A 75 -8.05 -8.17 18.67
N PHE A 76 -8.96 -8.40 17.73
CA PHE A 76 -8.66 -8.62 16.33
C PHE A 76 -9.91 -8.42 15.46
N LEU A 77 -9.70 -8.30 14.15
CA LEU A 77 -10.76 -8.25 13.17
C LEU A 77 -10.96 -9.65 12.57
N ARG A 78 -12.23 -10.13 12.58
CA ARG A 78 -12.64 -11.39 11.95
C ARG A 78 -13.65 -11.14 10.86
N ALA A 79 -13.34 -11.55 9.62
CA ALA A 79 -14.31 -11.58 8.54
C ALA A 79 -15.04 -12.93 8.52
N GLY A 80 -16.36 -12.85 8.38
CA GLY A 80 -17.26 -13.99 8.14
C GLY A 80 -17.43 -14.29 6.65
N ASP A 81 -18.53 -14.94 6.30
CA ASP A 81 -18.83 -15.33 4.92
C ASP A 81 -19.15 -14.14 4.00
N ASP A 82 -19.57 -13.00 4.58
CA ASP A 82 -19.84 -11.75 3.88
C ASP A 82 -18.58 -10.90 3.65
N ASP A 83 -17.42 -11.40 4.03
CA ASP A 83 -16.09 -10.75 3.99
C ASP A 83 -15.99 -9.38 4.69
N LYS A 84 -16.95 -9.09 5.60
CA LYS A 84 -16.96 -7.85 6.39
C LYS A 84 -16.34 -8.10 7.76
N PRO A 85 -15.14 -7.53 8.02
CA PRO A 85 -14.46 -7.77 9.28
C PRO A 85 -15.19 -7.12 10.46
N GLN A 86 -15.44 -7.87 11.52
CA GLN A 86 -16.03 -7.38 12.76
C GLN A 86 -15.01 -7.45 13.90
N LEU A 87 -15.14 -6.56 14.88
CA LEU A 87 -14.24 -6.49 16.03
C LEU A 87 -14.57 -7.62 17.03
N HIS A 88 -13.53 -8.40 17.35
CA HIS A 88 -13.59 -9.49 18.33
C HIS A 88 -12.55 -9.33 19.43
N VAL A 89 -12.81 -9.89 20.59
CA VAL A 89 -11.87 -9.99 21.70
C VAL A 89 -11.89 -11.42 22.26
N MET A 90 -10.72 -11.88 22.72
CA MET A 90 -10.59 -13.15 23.43
C MET A 90 -9.48 -13.05 24.49
N ALA A 91 -9.46 -13.97 25.44
CA ALA A 91 -8.38 -14.02 26.43
C ALA A 91 -7.06 -14.48 25.78
N THR A 92 -5.94 -13.97 26.26
CA THR A 92 -4.61 -14.30 25.72
C THR A 92 -4.21 -15.76 25.93
N ASP A 93 -4.76 -16.42 26.96
CA ASP A 93 -4.55 -17.85 27.24
C ASP A 93 -5.45 -18.77 26.42
N GLY A 94 -6.44 -18.24 25.68
CA GLY A 94 -7.33 -18.96 24.79
C GLY A 94 -8.81 -18.80 25.15
N GLY A 95 -9.67 -19.56 24.48
CA GLY A 95 -11.11 -19.51 24.63
C GLY A 95 -11.85 -19.12 23.36
N GLU A 96 -13.17 -18.91 23.46
CA GLU A 96 -13.99 -18.49 22.35
C GLU A 96 -13.91 -16.97 22.14
N PRO A 97 -13.63 -16.49 20.92
CA PRO A 97 -13.68 -15.06 20.63
C PRO A 97 -15.10 -14.50 20.77
N ARG A 98 -15.22 -13.39 21.47
CA ARG A 98 -16.48 -12.64 21.61
C ARG A 98 -16.50 -11.46 20.64
N ARG A 99 -17.56 -11.30 19.87
CA ARG A 99 -17.79 -10.15 19.01
C ARG A 99 -18.18 -8.94 19.87
N LEU A 100 -17.49 -7.81 19.69
CA LEU A 100 -17.73 -6.57 20.44
C LEU A 100 -18.68 -5.62 19.74
N ALA A 101 -18.65 -5.60 18.40
CA ALA A 101 -19.46 -4.70 17.61
C ALA A 101 -19.88 -5.38 16.30
N GLU A 102 -21.04 -4.99 15.79
CA GLU A 102 -21.54 -5.40 14.49
C GLU A 102 -21.90 -4.16 13.67
N HIS A 103 -21.25 -4.01 12.52
CA HIS A 103 -21.52 -2.92 11.59
C HIS A 103 -21.84 -3.47 10.20
N PRO A 104 -22.81 -2.89 9.46
CA PRO A 104 -23.22 -3.39 8.13
C PRO A 104 -22.11 -3.47 7.11
N LEU A 105 -21.08 -2.64 7.25
CA LEU A 105 -19.91 -2.55 6.35
C LEU A 105 -18.61 -3.01 7.02
N GLY A 106 -18.68 -3.58 8.22
CA GLY A 106 -17.53 -4.02 8.98
C GLY A 106 -16.82 -2.90 9.76
N VAL A 107 -15.71 -3.27 10.39
CA VAL A 107 -14.81 -2.41 11.18
C VAL A 107 -13.50 -2.27 10.43
N GLU A 108 -13.00 -1.05 10.28
CA GLU A 108 -11.78 -0.75 9.50
C GLU A 108 -10.50 -0.81 10.33
N SER A 109 -10.53 -0.22 11.53
CA SER A 109 -9.37 -0.15 12.44
C SER A 109 -9.85 -0.03 13.89
N PHE A 110 -8.93 -0.29 14.83
CA PHE A 110 -9.24 -0.14 16.26
C PHE A 110 -7.98 0.08 17.10
N ALA A 111 -8.17 0.64 18.32
CA ALA A 111 -7.12 0.87 19.31
C ALA A 111 -7.65 0.63 20.73
N TRP A 112 -6.87 -0.08 21.57
CA TRP A 112 -7.16 -0.25 22.99
C TRP A 112 -6.98 1.04 23.80
N SER A 113 -7.86 1.27 24.77
CA SER A 113 -7.61 2.31 25.79
C SER A 113 -6.47 1.90 26.71
N PRO A 114 -5.73 2.88 27.28
CA PRO A 114 -4.58 2.60 28.15
C PRO A 114 -4.92 1.74 29.38
N ASP A 115 -6.14 1.84 29.88
CA ASP A 115 -6.65 1.07 31.03
C ASP A 115 -7.13 -0.35 30.69
N SER A 116 -7.03 -0.77 29.42
CA SER A 116 -7.45 -2.09 28.93
C SER A 116 -8.94 -2.39 29.06
N THR A 117 -9.79 -1.38 29.25
CA THR A 117 -11.23 -1.59 29.47
C THR A 117 -12.09 -1.27 28.25
N ARG A 118 -11.59 -0.43 27.34
CA ARG A 118 -12.33 0.06 26.17
C ARG A 118 -11.54 -0.09 24.88
N ILE A 119 -12.25 -0.12 23.76
CA ILE A 119 -11.66 -0.07 22.42
C ILE A 119 -12.32 1.06 21.64
N ALA A 120 -11.49 1.95 21.07
CA ALA A 120 -11.90 2.88 20.02
C ALA A 120 -11.78 2.19 18.67
N TYR A 121 -12.75 2.36 17.78
CA TYR A 121 -12.70 1.75 16.45
C TYR A 121 -13.38 2.63 15.39
N VAL A 122 -13.08 2.37 14.12
CA VAL A 122 -13.65 3.06 12.97
C VAL A 122 -14.58 2.13 12.21
N ALA A 123 -15.79 2.61 11.93
CA ALA A 123 -16.74 1.93 11.07
C ALA A 123 -17.52 2.92 10.21
N ARG A 124 -17.87 2.51 8.98
CA ARG A 124 -18.68 3.33 8.08
C ARG A 124 -20.16 3.27 8.46
N VAL A 125 -20.79 4.44 8.51
CA VAL A 125 -22.21 4.60 8.79
C VAL A 125 -22.95 4.88 7.48
N PRO A 126 -23.66 3.88 6.92
CA PRO A 126 -24.43 4.06 5.70
C PRO A 126 -25.62 5.01 5.89
N GLN A 127 -25.97 5.74 4.85
CA GLN A 127 -27.24 6.45 4.77
C GLN A 127 -28.39 5.43 4.78
N GLU A 128 -29.52 5.82 5.34
CA GLU A 128 -30.73 5.00 5.38
C GLU A 128 -31.18 4.60 3.95
N GLY A 129 -31.60 3.33 3.79
CA GLY A 129 -32.03 2.77 2.51
C GLY A 129 -30.89 2.35 1.57
N ARG A 130 -29.63 2.37 2.03
CA ARG A 130 -28.46 1.93 1.27
C ARG A 130 -27.70 0.83 1.98
N TYR A 131 -26.93 0.06 1.19
CA TYR A 131 -26.02 -0.98 1.70
C TYR A 131 -26.68 -1.98 2.68
N GLY A 132 -27.96 -2.30 2.42
CA GLY A 132 -28.70 -3.26 3.24
C GLY A 132 -29.24 -2.73 4.57
N THR A 133 -29.17 -1.41 4.85
CA THR A 133 -29.80 -0.78 6.03
C THR A 133 -31.33 -0.92 6.01
N ASN A 134 -31.92 -1.08 4.82
CA ASN A 134 -33.30 -1.46 4.63
C ASN A 134 -33.36 -2.79 3.85
N LYS A 135 -33.77 -3.88 4.50
CA LYS A 135 -33.81 -5.23 3.91
C LYS A 135 -34.83 -5.37 2.78
N ASP A 136 -35.81 -4.47 2.70
CA ASP A 136 -36.83 -4.46 1.64
C ASP A 136 -36.36 -3.76 0.37
N VAL A 137 -35.18 -3.15 0.38
CA VAL A 137 -34.58 -2.44 -0.74
C VAL A 137 -33.30 -3.17 -1.18
N PRO A 138 -33.37 -4.03 -2.21
CA PRO A 138 -32.18 -4.67 -2.76
C PRO A 138 -31.30 -3.64 -3.49
N PRO A 139 -29.99 -3.92 -3.67
CA PRO A 139 -29.03 -2.95 -4.21
C PRO A 139 -29.43 -2.27 -5.53
N GLU A 140 -30.08 -3.02 -6.44
CA GLU A 140 -30.54 -2.50 -7.74
C GLU A 140 -31.77 -1.57 -7.63
N LYS A 141 -32.40 -1.50 -6.47
CA LYS A 141 -33.55 -0.59 -6.16
C LYS A 141 -33.17 0.54 -5.22
N GLU A 142 -31.91 0.65 -4.82
CA GLU A 142 -31.46 1.80 -4.06
C GLU A 142 -31.77 3.12 -4.80
N PRO A 143 -32.14 4.20 -4.06
CA PRO A 143 -32.44 5.48 -4.71
C PRO A 143 -31.20 6.04 -5.45
N PRO A 144 -31.40 6.85 -6.52
CA PRO A 144 -30.28 7.45 -7.24
C PRO A 144 -29.41 8.30 -6.32
N ARG A 145 -28.09 8.31 -6.60
CA ARG A 145 -27.12 9.15 -5.87
C ARG A 145 -27.07 10.54 -6.46
N ARG A 146 -27.26 11.56 -5.63
CA ARG A 146 -26.99 12.95 -6.01
C ARG A 146 -25.59 13.31 -5.53
N ILE A 147 -24.67 13.46 -6.47
CA ILE A 147 -23.26 13.75 -6.20
C ILE A 147 -23.01 15.24 -6.38
N THR A 148 -22.39 15.86 -5.36
CA THR A 148 -22.06 17.29 -5.32
C THR A 148 -20.63 17.55 -4.86
N THR A 149 -19.83 16.49 -4.69
CA THR A 149 -18.46 16.51 -4.17
C THR A 149 -17.51 15.83 -5.14
N PHE A 150 -16.24 16.25 -5.19
CA PHE A 150 -15.21 15.55 -5.99
C PHE A 150 -14.87 14.18 -5.42
N GLN A 151 -14.74 14.09 -4.09
CA GLN A 151 -14.35 12.85 -3.38
C GLN A 151 -15.58 11.97 -3.07
N TYR A 152 -16.32 11.56 -4.09
CA TYR A 152 -17.55 10.79 -3.89
C TYR A 152 -17.36 9.26 -3.93
N ARG A 153 -16.23 8.80 -4.47
CA ARG A 153 -15.89 7.37 -4.57
C ARG A 153 -14.38 7.16 -4.47
N VAL A 154 -13.97 5.97 -4.07
CA VAL A 154 -12.57 5.53 -4.02
C VAL A 154 -12.50 4.10 -4.57
N ASP A 155 -11.48 3.81 -5.37
CA ASP A 155 -11.26 2.48 -5.93
C ASP A 155 -11.16 1.42 -4.83
N ASN A 156 -11.71 0.23 -5.07
CA ASN A 156 -11.87 -0.88 -4.12
C ASN A 156 -12.72 -0.59 -2.86
N ILE A 157 -13.07 0.67 -2.59
CA ILE A 157 -13.99 1.03 -1.51
C ILE A 157 -15.41 1.20 -2.03
N GLY A 158 -15.59 1.89 -3.14
CA GLY A 158 -16.88 2.26 -3.69
C GLY A 158 -17.26 3.71 -3.36
N PHE A 159 -18.55 4.02 -3.36
CA PHE A 159 -19.03 5.34 -2.99
C PHE A 159 -18.76 5.60 -1.51
N THR A 160 -18.21 6.77 -1.18
CA THR A 160 -17.76 7.12 0.18
C THR A 160 -18.63 8.18 0.83
N PHE A 161 -19.18 9.10 0.04
CA PHE A 161 -19.96 10.25 0.55
C PHE A 161 -21.28 9.85 1.25
N ASP A 162 -21.85 8.69 0.94
CA ASP A 162 -23.08 8.16 1.52
C ASP A 162 -22.86 7.08 2.61
N ARG A 163 -21.61 6.95 3.10
CA ARG A 163 -21.20 6.05 4.17
C ARG A 163 -19.90 6.52 4.84
N ARG A 164 -19.98 7.68 5.49
CA ARG A 164 -18.82 8.27 6.16
C ARG A 164 -18.29 7.38 7.27
N PRO A 165 -16.96 7.19 7.39
CA PRO A 165 -16.36 6.51 8.53
C PRO A 165 -16.44 7.40 9.78
N HIS A 166 -16.79 6.80 10.91
CA HIS A 166 -16.88 7.45 12.20
C HIS A 166 -16.14 6.66 13.27
N VAL A 167 -15.68 7.38 14.30
CA VAL A 167 -15.05 6.80 15.47
C VAL A 167 -16.12 6.42 16.50
N PHE A 168 -16.02 5.20 17.02
CA PHE A 168 -16.84 4.63 18.07
C PHE A 168 -15.96 4.18 19.23
N VAL A 169 -16.53 4.10 20.42
CA VAL A 169 -15.93 3.50 21.62
C VAL A 169 -16.86 2.44 22.18
N VAL A 170 -16.31 1.28 22.54
CA VAL A 170 -17.05 0.18 23.16
C VAL A 170 -16.31 -0.32 24.40
N ASP A 171 -17.06 -0.72 25.45
CA ASP A 171 -16.50 -1.45 26.59
C ASP A 171 -16.09 -2.86 26.13
N ALA A 172 -14.81 -3.18 26.27
CA ALA A 172 -14.26 -4.44 25.81
C ALA A 172 -14.54 -5.61 26.75
N LEU A 173 -14.97 -5.35 27.99
CA LEU A 173 -15.14 -6.35 29.04
C LEU A 173 -16.60 -6.67 29.34
N ALA A 174 -17.53 -5.75 29.08
CA ALA A 174 -18.95 -5.97 29.27
C ALA A 174 -19.52 -6.96 28.24
N GLU A 175 -20.44 -7.84 28.66
CA GLU A 175 -21.04 -8.87 27.76
C GLU A 175 -21.96 -8.27 26.70
N ASP A 176 -22.74 -7.25 27.04
CA ASP A 176 -23.72 -6.59 26.18
C ASP A 176 -23.39 -5.09 26.04
N ALA A 177 -22.15 -4.75 25.69
CA ALA A 177 -21.72 -3.36 25.55
C ALA A 177 -22.32 -2.72 24.29
N GLU A 178 -23.04 -1.60 24.48
CA GLU A 178 -23.49 -0.77 23.37
C GLU A 178 -22.38 0.23 22.97
N PRO A 179 -21.96 0.26 21.70
CA PRO A 179 -20.96 1.22 21.23
C PRO A 179 -21.46 2.66 21.29
N VAL A 180 -20.62 3.56 21.76
CA VAL A 180 -20.85 5.01 21.73
C VAL A 180 -20.22 5.59 20.47
N GLN A 181 -21.00 6.24 19.61
CA GLN A 181 -20.49 6.99 18.47
C GLN A 181 -19.92 8.33 18.93
N VAL A 182 -18.57 8.47 18.85
CA VAL A 182 -17.83 9.65 19.32
C VAL A 182 -17.90 10.80 18.30
N THR A 183 -17.76 10.48 17.01
CA THR A 183 -17.74 11.48 15.94
C THR A 183 -19.01 11.45 15.10
N ARG A 184 -19.44 12.60 14.58
CA ARG A 184 -20.66 12.76 13.78
C ARG A 184 -20.44 13.80 12.69
N GLY A 185 -21.40 13.92 11.77
CA GLY A 185 -21.41 14.90 10.68
C GLY A 185 -21.02 14.30 9.33
N ASP A 186 -21.09 15.12 8.29
CA ASP A 186 -20.76 14.74 6.92
C ASP A 186 -19.24 14.90 6.66
N TYR A 187 -18.44 14.19 7.47
CA TYR A 187 -16.97 14.18 7.40
C TYR A 187 -16.46 12.75 7.60
N ASP A 188 -15.34 12.47 6.97
CA ASP A 188 -14.58 11.25 7.26
C ASP A 188 -13.78 11.44 8.55
N HIS A 189 -13.76 10.38 9.39
CA HIS A 189 -13.03 10.36 10.64
C HIS A 189 -12.25 9.05 10.72
N GLY A 190 -10.95 9.12 10.95
CA GLY A 190 -10.09 7.93 10.96
C GLY A 190 -8.96 8.00 11.98
N GLU A 191 -8.28 6.87 12.14
CA GLU A 191 -7.03 6.73 12.87
C GLU A 191 -7.11 7.20 14.34
N PRO A 192 -8.01 6.62 15.16
CA PRO A 192 -8.15 7.04 16.55
C PRO A 192 -6.95 6.64 17.39
N ALA A 193 -6.42 7.59 18.16
CA ALA A 193 -5.37 7.39 19.15
C ALA A 193 -5.83 7.89 20.53
N TRP A 194 -5.66 7.07 21.55
CA TRP A 194 -6.03 7.40 22.92
C TRP A 194 -5.04 8.35 23.58
N SER A 195 -5.53 9.32 24.34
CA SER A 195 -4.70 10.04 25.30
C SER A 195 -4.23 9.09 26.40
N PRO A 196 -3.06 9.32 27.04
CA PRO A 196 -2.50 8.43 28.05
C PRO A 196 -3.39 8.21 29.28
N ASP A 197 -4.23 9.19 29.62
CA ASP A 197 -5.23 9.09 30.71
C ASP A 197 -6.54 8.38 30.29
N GLY A 198 -6.67 8.04 29.01
CA GLY A 198 -7.87 7.41 28.45
C GLY A 198 -9.11 8.31 28.39
N ALA A 199 -8.97 9.61 28.64
CA ALA A 199 -10.11 10.54 28.66
C ALA A 199 -10.49 11.06 27.28
N SER A 200 -9.53 11.12 26.35
CA SER A 200 -9.69 11.71 25.03
C SER A 200 -9.19 10.81 23.91
N LEU A 201 -9.62 11.13 22.68
CA LEU A 201 -9.15 10.53 21.43
C LEU A 201 -8.67 11.62 20.48
N ALA A 202 -7.46 11.45 19.94
CA ALA A 202 -7.04 12.14 18.73
C ALA A 202 -7.50 11.35 17.50
N PHE A 203 -7.88 12.04 16.43
CA PHE A 203 -8.28 11.42 15.17
C PHE A 203 -8.09 12.39 14.00
N VAL A 204 -8.02 11.85 12.78
CA VAL A 204 -7.88 12.63 11.55
C VAL A 204 -9.25 12.93 10.95
N SER A 205 -9.45 14.18 10.47
CA SER A 205 -10.67 14.59 9.75
C SER A 205 -10.41 15.82 8.89
N ALA A 206 -11.09 15.92 7.75
CA ALA A 206 -11.14 17.13 6.93
C ALA A 206 -12.49 17.84 7.15
N ARG A 207 -12.47 19.01 7.82
CA ARG A 207 -13.72 19.74 8.18
C ARG A 207 -13.73 21.21 7.73
N HIS A 208 -12.69 21.66 7.04
CA HIS A 208 -12.59 23.01 6.49
C HIS A 208 -13.49 23.18 5.25
N GLU A 209 -13.70 24.42 4.82
CA GLU A 209 -14.65 24.75 3.76
C GLU A 209 -14.24 24.16 2.41
N THR A 210 -12.92 24.19 2.07
CA THR A 210 -12.37 23.71 0.80
C THR A 210 -12.01 22.23 0.79
N ARG A 211 -12.38 21.45 1.81
CA ARG A 211 -12.03 20.01 1.97
C ARG A 211 -12.36 19.12 0.76
N ASP A 212 -13.27 19.57 -0.09
CA ASP A 212 -13.64 18.86 -1.31
C ASP A 212 -12.71 19.17 -2.49
N GLU A 213 -11.93 20.24 -2.41
CA GLU A 213 -11.08 20.77 -3.48
C GLU A 213 -9.59 20.50 -3.22
N ASP A 214 -9.24 19.97 -2.06
CA ASP A 214 -7.86 19.73 -1.64
C ASP A 214 -7.72 18.40 -0.89
N ALA A 215 -6.50 18.05 -0.49
CA ALA A 215 -6.20 16.86 0.29
C ALA A 215 -5.85 17.19 1.76
N ILE A 216 -6.13 18.40 2.21
CA ILE A 216 -5.80 18.84 3.56
C ILE A 216 -6.69 18.11 4.58
N SER A 217 -6.08 17.72 5.67
CA SER A 217 -6.76 17.15 6.82
C SER A 217 -6.15 17.69 8.11
N ASP A 218 -6.87 17.57 9.20
CA ASP A 218 -6.42 18.03 10.50
C ASP A 218 -6.50 16.93 11.55
N VAL A 219 -5.66 17.05 12.57
CA VAL A 219 -5.81 16.30 13.81
C VAL A 219 -6.81 17.03 14.70
N PHE A 220 -7.81 16.28 15.19
CA PHE A 220 -8.78 16.71 16.18
C PHE A 220 -8.65 15.90 17.45
N VAL A 221 -8.96 16.53 18.58
CA VAL A 221 -9.05 15.87 19.89
C VAL A 221 -10.46 16.02 20.44
N ALA A 222 -11.08 14.92 20.86
CA ALA A 222 -12.42 14.93 21.49
C ALA A 222 -12.45 14.04 22.73
N PRO A 223 -13.37 14.29 23.70
CA PRO A 223 -13.62 13.39 24.80
C PRO A 223 -14.03 12.00 24.29
N ALA A 224 -13.46 10.93 24.86
CA ALA A 224 -13.78 9.55 24.46
C ALA A 224 -15.25 9.15 24.69
N ALA A 225 -15.94 9.86 25.58
CA ALA A 225 -17.38 9.72 25.82
C ALA A 225 -18.26 10.44 24.76
N GLY A 226 -17.64 11.10 23.78
CA GLY A 226 -18.30 11.99 22.83
C GLY A 226 -18.40 13.43 23.34
N GLY A 227 -18.59 14.35 22.42
CA GLY A 227 -18.62 15.80 22.69
C GLY A 227 -17.95 16.59 21.57
N ASP A 228 -17.74 17.87 21.83
CA ASP A 228 -17.11 18.77 20.84
C ASP A 228 -15.64 18.41 20.65
N ALA A 229 -15.22 18.37 19.39
CA ALA A 229 -13.84 18.12 19.01
C ALA A 229 -13.10 19.44 18.80
N VAL A 230 -11.90 19.54 19.34
CA VAL A 230 -10.98 20.66 19.16
C VAL A 230 -9.98 20.31 18.06
N ARG A 231 -9.81 21.20 17.08
CA ARG A 231 -8.74 21.08 16.07
C ARG A 231 -7.41 21.53 16.68
N VAL A 232 -6.35 20.73 16.50
CA VAL A 232 -5.02 21.03 17.04
C VAL A 232 -3.97 21.35 15.97
N THR A 233 -4.25 21.10 14.69
CA THR A 233 -3.40 21.50 13.56
C THR A 233 -3.91 22.76 12.84
N ALA A 234 -3.18 23.25 11.84
CA ALA A 234 -3.39 24.59 11.27
C ALA A 234 -4.15 24.61 9.91
N THR A 235 -4.67 23.46 9.43
CA THR A 235 -5.34 23.31 8.12
C THR A 235 -4.41 23.68 6.95
N ASP A 236 -3.18 23.18 6.98
CA ASP A 236 -2.13 23.47 6.00
C ASP A 236 -1.34 22.22 5.58
N LEU A 237 -1.72 21.03 6.08
CA LEU A 237 -1.06 19.75 5.82
C LEU A 237 -2.10 18.65 5.55
N ALA A 238 -1.70 17.60 4.85
CA ALA A 238 -2.41 16.33 4.81
C ALA A 238 -1.84 15.41 5.90
N VAL A 239 -2.56 15.27 7.01
CA VAL A 239 -2.06 14.58 8.23
C VAL A 239 -2.55 13.14 8.31
N ALA A 240 -1.75 12.27 8.97
CA ALA A 240 -2.08 10.89 9.25
C ALA A 240 -1.37 10.40 10.53
N ARG A 241 -1.82 9.26 11.07
CA ARG A 241 -1.18 8.51 12.16
C ARG A 241 -0.89 9.36 13.42
N PRO A 242 -1.89 10.02 14.02
CA PRO A 242 -1.68 10.76 15.26
C PRO A 242 -1.35 9.81 16.42
N ALA A 243 -0.45 10.22 17.29
CA ALA A 243 -0.08 9.51 18.53
C ALA A 243 0.28 10.51 19.63
N PHE A 244 -0.27 10.30 20.83
CA PHE A 244 0.10 11.14 21.98
C PHE A 244 1.49 10.78 22.52
N SER A 245 2.19 11.79 23.03
CA SER A 245 3.33 11.59 23.95
C SER A 245 2.85 10.95 25.26
N PRO A 246 3.74 10.24 26.00
CA PRO A 246 3.37 9.58 27.26
C PRO A 246 2.80 10.53 28.34
N ASP A 247 3.19 11.79 28.35
CA ASP A 247 2.67 12.82 29.25
C ASP A 247 1.35 13.46 28.75
N GLY A 248 0.93 13.12 27.52
CA GLY A 248 -0.29 13.65 26.88
C GLY A 248 -0.18 15.11 26.40
N ALA A 249 0.99 15.75 26.53
CA ALA A 249 1.16 17.17 26.19
C ALA A 249 1.35 17.43 24.69
N THR A 250 1.87 16.45 23.96
CA THR A 250 2.20 16.56 22.53
C THR A 250 1.48 15.48 21.73
N ILE A 251 1.06 15.80 20.52
CA ILE A 251 0.63 14.84 19.52
C ILE A 251 1.66 14.79 18.40
N TRP A 252 2.20 13.61 18.15
CA TRP A 252 3.04 13.28 17.01
C TRP A 252 2.19 12.77 15.87
N PHE A 253 2.54 13.10 14.63
CA PHE A 253 1.83 12.65 13.45
C PHE A 253 2.75 12.68 12.24
N VAL A 254 2.37 12.00 11.17
CA VAL A 254 3.03 12.19 9.88
C VAL A 254 2.18 13.09 9.00
N ALA A 255 2.83 13.86 8.12
CA ALA A 255 2.12 14.70 7.19
C ALA A 255 2.94 14.97 5.92
N VAL A 256 2.20 15.28 4.86
CA VAL A 256 2.74 15.77 3.60
C VAL A 256 2.16 17.15 3.29
N GLU A 257 2.92 18.00 2.60
CA GLU A 257 2.48 19.30 2.15
C GLU A 257 1.35 19.18 1.09
N PRO A 258 0.40 20.15 1.01
CA PRO A 258 -0.87 19.99 0.28
C PRO A 258 -0.76 19.80 -1.23
N ASP A 259 0.37 20.14 -1.85
CA ASP A 259 0.56 19.92 -3.28
C ASP A 259 0.84 18.45 -3.62
N LEU A 260 1.15 17.61 -2.64
CA LEU A 260 1.34 16.15 -2.63
C LEU A 260 2.32 15.60 -3.68
N ALA A 261 2.38 16.19 -4.88
CA ALA A 261 3.06 15.63 -6.04
C ALA A 261 4.56 15.38 -5.80
N GLY A 262 4.94 14.10 -5.66
CA GLY A 262 6.34 13.68 -5.47
C GLY A 262 6.95 14.12 -4.15
N ARG A 263 6.13 14.40 -3.13
CA ARG A 263 6.60 14.84 -1.81
C ARG A 263 6.65 13.69 -0.81
N PRO A 264 7.76 13.55 -0.06
CA PRO A 264 7.85 12.59 1.01
C PRO A 264 6.97 12.99 2.21
N THR A 265 6.54 11.99 2.95
CA THR A 265 5.77 12.14 4.19
C THR A 265 6.71 12.35 5.37
N MET A 266 6.53 13.44 6.11
CA MET A 266 7.41 13.86 7.21
C MET A 266 6.81 13.60 8.57
N LEU A 267 7.66 13.51 9.61
CA LEU A 267 7.28 13.45 11.02
C LEU A 267 7.13 14.86 11.59
N TRP A 268 6.01 15.11 12.26
CA TRP A 268 5.63 16.38 12.85
C TRP A 268 5.14 16.21 14.29
N SER A 269 5.12 17.30 15.04
CA SER A 269 4.52 17.37 16.36
C SER A 269 3.70 18.65 16.54
N VAL A 270 2.73 18.62 17.46
CA VAL A 270 1.92 19.76 17.85
C VAL A 270 1.49 19.64 19.31
N PRO A 271 1.37 20.75 20.10
CA PRO A 271 0.77 20.70 21.43
C PRO A 271 -0.66 20.15 21.38
N ALA A 272 -0.97 19.18 22.24
CA ALA A 272 -2.24 18.46 22.24
C ALA A 272 -3.46 19.35 22.58
N ASP A 273 -3.25 20.49 23.22
CA ASP A 273 -4.27 21.48 23.54
C ASP A 273 -4.55 22.49 22.42
N GLY A 274 -3.81 22.42 21.29
CA GLY A 274 -3.93 23.34 20.16
C GLY A 274 -3.38 24.73 20.39
N SER A 275 -2.59 24.95 21.44
CA SER A 275 -2.01 26.27 21.76
C SER A 275 -0.86 26.69 20.85
N GLY A 276 -0.25 25.72 20.11
CA GLY A 276 0.91 25.93 19.23
C GLY A 276 0.64 25.67 17.78
N LYS A 277 1.69 25.79 16.96
CA LYS A 277 1.69 25.40 15.55
C LYS A 277 2.41 24.05 15.38
N PRO A 278 2.07 23.27 14.33
CA PRO A 278 2.83 22.09 13.99
C PRO A 278 4.31 22.41 13.71
N GLU A 279 5.21 21.58 14.22
CA GLU A 279 6.65 21.65 14.01
C GLU A 279 7.14 20.37 13.32
N ARG A 280 7.92 20.53 12.23
CA ARG A 280 8.48 19.41 11.48
C ARG A 280 9.77 18.92 12.15
N LEU A 281 9.86 17.61 12.40
CA LEU A 281 11.05 16.98 12.98
C LEU A 281 12.03 16.49 11.91
N THR A 282 11.55 15.93 10.80
CA THR A 282 12.40 15.24 9.82
C THR A 282 12.62 16.02 8.53
N ASP A 283 13.75 15.75 7.87
CA ASP A 283 14.20 16.41 6.65
C ASP A 283 13.70 15.66 5.41
N PRO A 284 12.96 16.31 4.47
CA PRO A 284 12.42 15.67 3.27
C PRO A 284 13.48 15.24 2.23
N GLU A 285 14.70 15.70 2.35
CA GLU A 285 15.80 15.21 1.50
C GLU A 285 16.35 13.86 1.98
N ARG A 286 16.08 13.49 3.25
CA ARG A 286 16.66 12.31 3.91
C ARG A 286 15.65 11.24 4.27
N TYR A 287 14.41 11.61 4.56
CA TYR A 287 13.42 10.70 5.15
C TYR A 287 12.10 10.73 4.39
N ASP A 288 11.42 9.60 4.38
CA ASP A 288 10.05 9.43 3.89
C ASP A 288 9.38 8.36 4.74
N HIS A 289 8.35 8.74 5.49
CA HIS A 289 7.69 7.88 6.46
C HIS A 289 6.43 7.19 5.91
N ASP A 290 6.17 7.33 4.61
CA ASP A 290 5.09 6.60 3.96
C ASP A 290 5.65 5.43 3.14
N PRO A 291 5.30 4.17 3.50
CA PRO A 291 5.78 3.01 2.74
C PRO A 291 5.17 2.90 1.34
N ALA A 292 4.36 3.85 0.88
CA ALA A 292 3.59 3.82 -0.38
C ALA A 292 3.07 2.41 -0.72
N PHE A 293 1.84 2.19 -1.03
CA PHE A 293 1.23 0.93 -1.47
C PHE A 293 1.47 -0.35 -0.65
N GLY A 294 0.44 -0.79 0.07
CA GLY A 294 0.32 -2.15 0.58
C GLY A 294 0.72 -2.38 2.03
N ALA A 295 1.32 -1.41 2.70
CA ALA A 295 1.40 -1.43 4.15
C ALA A 295 0.09 -0.89 4.75
N GLY A 296 -0.43 -1.56 5.77
CA GLY A 296 -1.52 -1.03 6.57
C GLY A 296 -1.10 0.27 7.27
N ILE A 297 -2.04 0.91 7.98
CA ILE A 297 -1.71 2.05 8.82
C ILE A 297 -0.71 1.59 9.88
N LEU A 298 0.54 2.01 9.72
CA LEU A 298 1.62 1.71 10.68
C LEU A 298 1.55 2.70 11.84
N PRO A 299 1.57 2.24 13.10
CA PRO A 299 1.52 3.15 14.24
C PRO A 299 2.80 3.98 14.35
N LEU A 300 2.70 5.19 14.86
CA LEU A 300 3.82 5.87 15.47
C LEU A 300 3.92 5.36 16.92
N LEU A 301 5.08 4.85 17.31
CA LEU A 301 5.31 4.42 18.68
C LEU A 301 6.11 5.50 19.39
N VAL A 302 5.47 6.18 20.33
CA VAL A 302 6.04 7.34 21.05
C VAL A 302 6.39 6.92 22.45
N ASP A 303 7.64 7.12 22.84
CA ASP A 303 8.09 7.03 24.23
C ASP A 303 8.58 8.42 24.75
N GLU A 304 9.16 8.48 25.94
CA GLU A 304 9.60 9.75 26.56
C GLU A 304 10.67 10.47 25.74
N ASP A 305 11.52 9.71 25.04
CA ASP A 305 12.73 10.23 24.40
C ASP A 305 12.65 10.24 22.87
N ALA A 306 11.74 9.44 22.27
CA ALA A 306 11.76 9.25 20.82
C ALA A 306 10.43 8.80 20.21
N VAL A 307 10.36 8.94 18.89
CA VAL A 307 9.32 8.38 18.03
C VAL A 307 9.94 7.27 17.17
N THR A 308 9.40 6.06 17.27
CA THR A 308 9.80 4.93 16.42
C THR A 308 8.85 4.81 15.23
N THR A 309 9.41 4.85 14.04
CA THR A 309 8.67 4.70 12.78
C THR A 309 9.59 4.19 11.66
N ILE A 310 8.99 3.81 10.54
CA ILE A 310 9.72 3.41 9.34
C ILE A 310 10.21 4.62 8.53
N THR A 311 11.19 4.38 7.67
CA THR A 311 11.57 5.28 6.58
C THR A 311 11.95 4.50 5.33
N LEU A 312 11.63 5.06 4.17
CA LEU A 312 12.09 4.56 2.88
C LEU A 312 13.51 5.05 2.61
N ASP A 313 14.36 4.16 2.11
CA ASP A 313 15.74 4.48 1.77
C ASP A 313 16.22 3.58 0.61
N ARG A 314 16.25 4.11 -0.61
CA ARG A 314 16.79 3.45 -1.82
C ARG A 314 16.32 2.00 -1.99
N GLY A 315 15.00 1.81 -1.97
CA GLY A 315 14.37 0.50 -2.13
C GLY A 315 14.34 -0.38 -0.87
N ALA A 316 14.94 0.05 0.24
CA ALA A 316 14.76 -0.56 1.54
C ALA A 316 13.72 0.20 2.38
N ILE A 317 13.06 -0.50 3.31
CA ILE A 317 12.27 0.13 4.36
C ILE A 317 12.91 -0.24 5.69
N ARG A 318 13.34 0.79 6.42
CA ARG A 318 14.09 0.69 7.66
C ARG A 318 13.21 1.10 8.85
N LEU A 319 13.45 0.54 10.02
CA LEU A 319 12.81 0.96 11.27
C LEU A 319 13.81 1.82 12.05
N LEU A 320 13.44 3.07 12.29
CA LEU A 320 14.28 4.05 12.97
C LEU A 320 13.59 4.58 14.23
N ARG A 321 14.40 5.01 15.20
CA ARG A 321 13.99 5.69 16.42
C ARG A 321 14.53 7.12 16.40
N PHE A 322 13.63 8.10 16.22
CA PHE A 322 13.92 9.52 16.09
C PHE A 322 13.84 10.21 17.46
N PRO A 323 14.93 10.84 17.96
CA PRO A 323 14.86 11.61 19.19
C PRO A 323 13.84 12.75 19.11
N VAL A 324 13.03 12.95 20.17
CA VAL A 324 11.99 13.99 20.21
C VAL A 324 12.55 15.42 20.20
N ASP A 325 13.78 15.61 20.65
CA ASP A 325 14.52 16.87 20.66
C ASP A 325 15.33 17.13 19.39
N GLY A 326 15.21 16.24 18.38
CA GLY A 326 15.98 16.29 17.14
C GLY A 326 17.32 15.57 17.26
N GLY A 327 17.98 15.42 16.14
CA GLY A 327 19.27 14.72 16.05
C GLY A 327 19.21 13.50 15.13
N GLU A 328 20.33 12.74 15.09
CA GLU A 328 20.40 11.55 14.24
C GLU A 328 19.60 10.40 14.84
N PRO A 329 18.73 9.76 14.07
CA PRO A 329 17.95 8.62 14.55
C PRO A 329 18.82 7.38 14.74
N ALA A 330 18.43 6.53 15.68
CA ALA A 330 19.00 5.20 15.85
C ALA A 330 18.30 4.19 14.94
N GLU A 331 19.07 3.40 14.20
CA GLU A 331 18.53 2.29 13.42
C GLU A 331 18.25 1.09 14.31
N LEU A 332 17.00 0.64 14.31
CA LEU A 332 16.56 -0.57 15.01
C LEU A 332 16.59 -1.80 14.08
N LEU A 333 16.19 -1.62 12.82
CA LEU A 333 16.23 -2.63 11.78
C LEU A 333 16.51 -1.95 10.43
N GLY A 334 17.48 -2.46 9.69
CA GLY A 334 17.89 -1.95 8.36
C GLY A 334 18.43 -3.04 7.45
N GLY A 335 19.22 -2.65 6.45
CA GLY A 335 19.79 -3.55 5.44
C GLY A 335 18.93 -3.67 4.18
N GLN A 336 19.35 -4.55 3.26
CA GLN A 336 18.68 -4.79 1.96
C GLN A 336 17.41 -5.65 2.15
N ARG A 337 16.40 -5.05 2.77
CA ARG A 337 15.12 -5.68 3.13
C ARG A 337 14.03 -4.65 3.34
N THR A 338 12.80 -5.11 3.52
CA THR A 338 11.63 -4.28 3.77
C THR A 338 11.02 -4.62 5.12
N VAL A 339 10.93 -3.65 6.03
CA VAL A 339 10.14 -3.73 7.26
C VAL A 339 8.70 -3.37 6.92
N HIS A 340 7.79 -4.34 6.98
CA HIS A 340 6.37 -4.15 6.63
C HIS A 340 5.52 -3.66 7.80
N ASP A 341 5.86 -4.09 9.02
CA ASP A 341 5.09 -3.79 10.22
C ASP A 341 5.95 -4.08 11.46
N TYR A 342 5.62 -3.46 12.59
CA TYR A 342 6.45 -3.56 13.81
C TYR A 342 5.64 -3.33 15.09
N ALA A 343 6.22 -3.77 16.20
CA ALA A 343 5.77 -3.51 17.58
C ALA A 343 6.95 -3.39 18.51
N VAL A 344 6.84 -2.56 19.56
CA VAL A 344 7.87 -2.40 20.59
C VAL A 344 7.21 -2.51 21.97
N ALA A 345 7.68 -3.42 22.81
CA ALA A 345 7.27 -3.55 24.20
C ALA A 345 8.30 -4.34 25.01
N GLY A 346 8.41 -4.05 26.31
CA GLY A 346 9.27 -4.82 27.24
C GLY A 346 10.73 -4.93 26.80
N GLY A 347 11.27 -3.90 26.14
CA GLY A 347 12.64 -3.92 25.60
C GLY A 347 12.84 -4.80 24.36
N VAL A 348 11.76 -5.24 23.74
CA VAL A 348 11.77 -6.05 22.50
C VAL A 348 11.21 -5.22 21.35
N VAL A 349 11.91 -5.21 20.23
CA VAL A 349 11.38 -4.81 18.92
C VAL A 349 10.99 -6.07 18.17
N ALA A 350 9.75 -6.19 17.74
CA ALA A 350 9.28 -7.24 16.85
C ALA A 350 8.89 -6.62 15.51
N ALA A 351 9.24 -7.26 14.40
CA ALA A 351 8.89 -6.76 13.08
C ALA A 351 8.58 -7.90 12.11
N VAL A 352 7.79 -7.58 11.10
CA VAL A 352 7.62 -8.38 9.89
C VAL A 352 8.57 -7.85 8.83
N VAL A 353 9.45 -8.71 8.35
CA VAL A 353 10.51 -8.35 7.41
C VAL A 353 10.47 -9.26 6.20
N SER A 354 10.47 -8.69 4.99
CA SER A 354 10.66 -9.42 3.74
C SER A 354 12.02 -9.11 3.11
N HIS A 355 12.46 -10.00 2.23
CA HIS A 355 13.63 -9.81 1.38
C HIS A 355 13.40 -10.53 0.03
N PRO A 356 14.25 -10.38 -1.00
CA PRO A 356 13.95 -10.90 -2.35
C PRO A 356 13.61 -12.38 -2.47
N LEU A 357 13.93 -13.19 -1.46
CA LEU A 357 13.66 -14.63 -1.43
C LEU A 357 12.62 -15.06 -0.38
N SER A 358 11.99 -14.12 0.32
CA SER A 358 10.94 -14.40 1.32
C SER A 358 9.88 -13.30 1.33
N ALA A 359 8.61 -13.67 1.28
CA ALA A 359 7.48 -12.75 1.35
C ALA A 359 7.30 -12.13 2.75
N GLY A 360 7.89 -12.74 3.78
CA GLY A 360 7.87 -12.18 5.12
C GLY A 360 8.20 -13.21 6.20
N GLU A 361 9.02 -12.76 7.14
CA GLU A 361 9.34 -13.48 8.37
C GLU A 361 9.15 -12.56 9.58
N VAL A 362 8.92 -13.14 10.72
CA VAL A 362 8.89 -12.41 11.99
C VAL A 362 10.29 -12.40 12.58
N VAL A 363 10.82 -11.21 12.79
CA VAL A 363 12.10 -10.99 13.50
C VAL A 363 11.87 -10.29 14.81
N VAL A 364 12.75 -10.54 15.77
CA VAL A 364 12.82 -9.80 17.03
C VAL A 364 14.22 -9.28 17.25
N VAL A 365 14.31 -8.07 17.83
CA VAL A 365 15.57 -7.50 18.34
C VAL A 365 15.43 -7.34 19.84
N ARG A 366 16.39 -7.89 20.57
CA ARG A 366 16.52 -7.76 22.04
C ARG A 366 18.00 -7.54 22.38
N ASP A 367 18.30 -6.56 23.19
CA ASP A 367 19.68 -6.20 23.57
C ASP A 367 20.63 -6.05 22.36
N GLY A 368 20.12 -5.45 21.27
CA GLY A 368 20.86 -5.26 20.02
C GLY A 368 21.10 -6.53 19.19
N GLN A 369 20.54 -7.68 19.60
CA GLN A 369 20.65 -8.94 18.86
C GLN A 369 19.35 -9.24 18.11
N GLU A 370 19.49 -9.42 16.80
CA GLU A 370 18.40 -9.83 15.93
C GLU A 370 18.27 -11.35 15.86
N ARG A 371 17.03 -11.83 15.89
CA ARG A 371 16.68 -13.23 15.70
C ARG A 371 15.43 -13.39 14.84
N THR A 372 15.45 -14.24 13.83
CA THR A 372 14.27 -14.68 13.10
C THR A 372 13.53 -15.77 13.88
N LEU A 373 12.23 -15.60 14.09
CA LEU A 373 11.39 -16.51 14.86
C LEU A 373 10.57 -17.49 13.99
N THR A 374 10.45 -17.21 12.70
CA THR A 374 9.57 -17.97 11.79
C THR A 374 10.32 -18.50 10.58
N ASP A 375 9.65 -19.37 9.84
CA ASP A 375 10.12 -20.00 8.62
C ASP A 375 8.95 -20.07 7.60
N PHE A 376 8.17 -18.98 7.52
CA PHE A 376 6.99 -18.92 6.67
C PHE A 376 7.30 -18.96 5.18
N GLY A 377 8.47 -18.44 4.78
CA GLY A 377 8.94 -18.46 3.39
C GLY A 377 9.40 -19.84 2.90
N SER A 378 9.65 -20.79 3.81
CA SER A 378 10.23 -22.09 3.46
C SER A 378 9.35 -22.95 2.55
N LEU A 379 8.02 -22.82 2.64
CA LEU A 379 7.10 -23.55 1.78
C LEU A 379 7.26 -23.12 0.31
N LEU A 380 7.28 -21.81 0.07
CA LEU A 380 7.53 -21.25 -1.26
C LEU A 380 8.95 -21.58 -1.75
N ALA A 381 9.96 -21.44 -0.90
CA ALA A 381 11.34 -21.73 -1.26
C ALA A 381 11.58 -23.20 -1.66
N ARG A 382 10.82 -24.14 -1.09
CA ARG A 382 10.87 -25.56 -1.48
C ARG A 382 10.12 -25.85 -2.79
N SER A 383 9.05 -25.13 -3.11
CA SER A 383 8.23 -25.36 -4.31
C SER A 383 8.74 -24.59 -5.51
N ALA A 384 9.35 -23.45 -5.31
CA ALA A 384 9.82 -22.54 -6.35
C ALA A 384 11.33 -22.30 -6.25
N SER A 385 11.99 -22.32 -7.40
CA SER A 385 13.41 -21.91 -7.50
C SER A 385 13.49 -20.38 -7.56
N LEU A 386 13.34 -19.71 -6.41
CA LEU A 386 13.43 -18.27 -6.32
C LEU A 386 14.82 -17.77 -6.72
N ARG A 387 14.86 -16.61 -7.38
CA ARG A 387 16.10 -16.00 -7.87
C ARG A 387 16.44 -14.75 -7.06
N PRO A 388 17.72 -14.55 -6.71
CA PRO A 388 18.16 -13.33 -6.05
C PRO A 388 18.02 -12.11 -6.97
N MET A 389 17.94 -10.94 -6.38
CA MET A 389 18.05 -9.66 -7.07
C MET A 389 19.52 -9.21 -7.05
N GLU A 390 20.01 -8.79 -8.21
CA GLU A 390 21.33 -8.16 -8.37
C GLU A 390 21.11 -6.66 -8.50
N GLU A 391 21.75 -5.86 -7.64
CA GLU A 391 21.63 -4.39 -7.66
C GLU A 391 22.30 -3.81 -8.89
N LEU A 392 21.68 -2.80 -9.50
CA LEU A 392 22.15 -2.11 -10.69
C LEU A 392 22.10 -0.60 -10.47
N GLU A 393 23.15 0.11 -10.86
CA GLU A 393 23.13 1.55 -10.96
C GLU A 393 23.43 1.97 -12.40
N ALA A 394 22.53 2.73 -13.00
CA ALA A 394 22.70 3.35 -14.31
C ALA A 394 23.02 4.84 -14.19
N THR A 395 23.46 5.45 -15.29
CA THR A 395 23.66 6.89 -15.39
C THR A 395 22.83 7.42 -16.57
N ALA A 396 21.86 8.27 -16.27
CA ALA A 396 21.02 8.92 -17.28
C ALA A 396 21.85 9.89 -18.15
N PRO A 397 21.35 10.33 -19.32
CA PRO A 397 22.08 11.21 -20.22
C PRO A 397 22.52 12.54 -19.62
N ASP A 398 21.80 13.05 -18.63
CA ASP A 398 22.11 14.28 -17.88
C ASP A 398 23.06 14.06 -16.69
N GLY A 399 23.52 12.82 -16.46
CA GLY A 399 24.42 12.44 -15.38
C GLY A 399 23.71 11.99 -14.09
N ALA A 400 22.38 12.01 -14.02
CA ALA A 400 21.63 11.53 -12.87
C ALA A 400 21.83 10.01 -12.66
N LYS A 401 21.89 9.57 -11.40
CA LYS A 401 21.99 8.16 -11.05
C LYS A 401 20.61 7.53 -10.96
N VAL A 402 20.45 6.38 -11.58
CA VAL A 402 19.21 5.59 -11.59
C VAL A 402 19.49 4.25 -10.94
N HIS A 403 18.75 3.96 -9.88
CA HIS A 403 18.90 2.74 -9.10
C HIS A 403 17.91 1.67 -9.55
N GLY A 404 18.36 0.41 -9.64
CA GLY A 404 17.52 -0.70 -10.05
C GLY A 404 18.08 -2.07 -9.71
N TRP A 405 17.48 -3.08 -10.30
CA TRP A 405 17.82 -4.49 -10.07
C TRP A 405 17.61 -5.33 -11.31
N ILE A 406 18.41 -6.40 -11.39
CA ILE A 406 18.27 -7.46 -12.37
C ILE A 406 17.96 -8.78 -11.64
N LEU A 407 17.00 -9.54 -12.17
CA LEU A 407 16.78 -10.93 -11.80
C LEU A 407 17.02 -11.80 -13.03
N LYS A 408 17.84 -12.83 -12.90
CA LYS A 408 18.18 -13.75 -14.01
C LYS A 408 17.61 -15.16 -13.80
N PRO A 409 17.12 -15.81 -14.86
CA PRO A 409 16.75 -17.24 -14.83
C PRO A 409 17.90 -18.14 -14.39
N ALA A 410 17.58 -19.39 -14.07
CA ALA A 410 18.61 -20.42 -13.94
C ALA A 410 19.10 -20.86 -15.33
N GLY A 411 20.39 -21.19 -15.45
CA GLY A 411 21.00 -21.67 -16.69
C GLY A 411 21.92 -20.64 -17.32
N THR A 412 22.16 -20.80 -18.61
CA THR A 412 23.08 -19.95 -19.38
C THR A 412 22.28 -19.08 -20.35
N GLY A 413 22.56 -17.77 -20.33
CA GLY A 413 21.96 -16.80 -21.25
C GLY A 413 22.46 -16.96 -22.72
N PRO A 414 22.09 -16.02 -23.60
CA PRO A 414 21.34 -14.80 -23.30
C PRO A 414 19.82 -15.04 -23.16
N PHE A 415 19.25 -14.48 -22.09
CA PHE A 415 17.83 -14.61 -21.80
C PHE A 415 17.01 -13.46 -22.42
N PRO A 416 15.83 -13.73 -22.99
CA PRO A 416 14.90 -12.66 -23.34
C PRO A 416 14.63 -11.79 -22.11
N THR A 417 14.57 -10.47 -22.30
CA THR A 417 14.59 -9.50 -21.21
C THR A 417 13.24 -8.77 -21.11
N VAL A 418 12.68 -8.66 -19.93
CA VAL A 418 11.48 -7.87 -19.63
C VAL A 418 11.87 -6.68 -18.75
N LEU A 419 11.68 -5.48 -19.27
CA LEU A 419 11.77 -4.25 -18.51
C LEU A 419 10.44 -4.01 -17.80
N MET A 420 10.46 -3.94 -16.48
CA MET A 420 9.29 -3.67 -15.64
C MET A 420 9.37 -2.27 -15.05
N VAL A 421 8.27 -1.51 -15.16
CA VAL A 421 8.13 -0.17 -14.59
C VAL A 421 7.03 -0.17 -13.53
N HIS A 422 7.35 0.34 -12.32
CA HIS A 422 6.38 0.39 -11.22
C HIS A 422 5.29 1.45 -11.43
N GLY A 423 4.21 1.33 -10.66
CA GLY A 423 3.15 2.33 -10.59
C GLY A 423 3.53 3.54 -9.72
N GLY A 424 2.61 4.46 -9.54
CA GLY A 424 2.80 5.68 -8.75
C GLY A 424 2.48 6.93 -9.56
N PRO A 425 3.46 7.80 -9.92
CA PRO A 425 4.92 7.61 -9.96
C PRO A 425 5.63 7.57 -8.61
N PHE A 426 5.14 8.29 -7.60
CA PHE A 426 5.75 8.35 -6.28
C PHE A 426 5.51 7.04 -5.51
N ALA A 427 6.18 5.98 -5.94
CA ALA A 427 6.27 4.65 -5.37
C ALA A 427 7.67 4.11 -5.67
N HIS A 428 7.96 2.84 -5.39
CA HIS A 428 9.28 2.26 -5.64
C HIS A 428 9.22 0.76 -5.83
N TYR A 429 10.19 0.20 -6.55
CA TYR A 429 10.66 -1.17 -6.39
C TYR A 429 11.70 -1.23 -5.26
N GLY A 430 11.82 -2.39 -4.61
CA GLY A 430 12.72 -2.47 -3.46
C GLY A 430 13.11 -3.89 -3.09
N TRP A 431 13.81 -4.00 -1.98
CA TRP A 431 14.36 -5.23 -1.42
C TRP A 431 13.28 -6.08 -0.75
N THR A 432 12.37 -6.61 -1.56
CA THR A 432 11.29 -7.51 -1.14
C THR A 432 11.11 -8.63 -2.17
N LEU A 433 10.41 -9.69 -1.80
CA LEU A 433 9.97 -10.68 -2.78
C LEU A 433 8.90 -10.04 -3.66
N PHE A 434 9.19 -9.96 -4.96
CA PHE A 434 8.24 -9.50 -5.95
C PHE A 434 7.78 -10.69 -6.80
N ASP A 435 6.58 -11.18 -6.53
CA ASP A 435 6.06 -12.42 -7.10
C ASP A 435 5.96 -12.38 -8.63
N GLU A 436 5.62 -11.22 -9.21
CA GLU A 436 5.58 -11.03 -10.65
C GLU A 436 6.95 -11.28 -11.28
N ALA A 437 8.00 -10.62 -10.77
CA ALA A 437 9.37 -10.83 -11.27
C ALA A 437 9.81 -12.29 -11.11
N GLN A 438 9.49 -12.91 -9.98
CA GLN A 438 9.84 -14.32 -9.72
C GLN A 438 9.12 -15.30 -10.66
N VAL A 439 7.87 -14.99 -11.06
CA VAL A 439 7.12 -15.79 -12.03
C VAL A 439 7.75 -15.67 -13.42
N TYR A 440 8.12 -14.46 -13.85
CA TYR A 440 8.69 -14.24 -15.19
C TYR A 440 10.10 -14.85 -15.27
N VAL A 441 10.91 -14.70 -14.24
CA VAL A 441 12.23 -15.33 -14.15
C VAL A 441 12.11 -16.87 -14.12
N GLY A 442 11.10 -17.40 -13.41
CA GLY A 442 10.79 -18.82 -13.40
C GLY A 442 10.35 -19.38 -14.75
N ALA A 443 9.87 -18.51 -15.65
CA ALA A 443 9.48 -18.85 -17.01
C ALA A 443 10.62 -18.63 -18.04
N GLY A 444 11.81 -18.20 -17.62
CA GLY A 444 12.99 -18.05 -18.47
C GLY A 444 13.25 -16.66 -19.01
N TYR A 445 12.62 -15.62 -18.48
CA TYR A 445 12.85 -14.21 -18.85
C TYR A 445 13.72 -13.52 -17.80
N ALA A 446 14.77 -12.83 -18.21
CA ALA A 446 15.44 -11.88 -17.32
C ALA A 446 14.52 -10.68 -17.05
N VAL A 447 14.54 -10.17 -15.82
CA VAL A 447 13.72 -9.03 -15.42
C VAL A 447 14.62 -7.88 -14.97
N VAL A 448 14.38 -6.71 -15.54
CA VAL A 448 15.03 -5.44 -15.17
C VAL A 448 13.98 -4.56 -14.52
N MET A 449 14.25 -4.06 -13.32
CA MET A 449 13.37 -3.18 -12.54
C MET A 449 14.16 -2.01 -12.00
N GLY A 450 13.54 -0.84 -11.84
CA GLY A 450 14.24 0.27 -11.20
C GLY A 450 13.35 1.44 -10.83
N ASN A 451 13.98 2.43 -10.22
CA ASN A 451 13.35 3.60 -9.64
C ASN A 451 13.81 4.86 -10.38
N PRO A 452 13.13 5.23 -11.48
CA PRO A 452 13.41 6.48 -12.18
C PRO A 452 13.09 7.70 -11.31
N ARG A 453 13.54 8.88 -11.72
CA ARG A 453 13.08 10.14 -11.13
C ARG A 453 11.54 10.19 -11.11
N GLY A 454 10.98 10.67 -10.00
CA GLY A 454 9.57 10.53 -9.65
C GLY A 454 9.30 9.48 -8.58
N SER A 455 10.24 8.56 -8.33
CA SER A 455 10.09 7.49 -7.33
C SER A 455 10.30 7.98 -5.89
N ALA A 456 9.71 7.27 -4.93
CA ALA A 456 9.83 7.51 -3.49
C ALA A 456 11.13 6.92 -2.91
N GLY A 457 11.59 7.45 -1.77
CA GLY A 457 12.75 6.95 -1.03
C GLY A 457 14.11 7.44 -1.53
N TYR A 458 14.14 8.52 -2.33
CA TYR A 458 15.35 9.15 -2.88
C TYR A 458 15.41 10.66 -2.58
N GLY A 459 14.60 11.16 -1.65
CA GLY A 459 14.47 12.56 -1.29
C GLY A 459 13.51 13.35 -2.20
N GLU A 460 13.08 14.52 -1.71
CA GLU A 460 12.07 15.35 -2.39
C GLU A 460 12.50 15.81 -3.80
N PRO A 461 13.75 16.26 -4.06
CA PRO A 461 14.15 16.66 -5.40
C PRO A 461 13.99 15.56 -6.45
N HIS A 462 14.26 14.29 -6.08
CA HIS A 462 14.08 13.14 -6.95
C HIS A 462 12.60 12.85 -7.22
N GLY A 463 11.77 12.85 -6.16
CA GLY A 463 10.33 12.61 -6.28
C GLY A 463 9.61 13.67 -7.14
N ARG A 464 10.03 14.92 -7.03
CA ARG A 464 9.41 16.05 -7.74
C ARG A 464 9.96 16.31 -9.13
N ALA A 465 11.04 15.64 -9.53
CA ALA A 465 11.76 15.94 -10.78
C ALA A 465 10.92 15.85 -12.06
N ILE A 466 9.82 15.09 -12.04
CA ILE A 466 8.94 14.86 -13.19
C ILE A 466 7.62 15.66 -13.13
N VAL A 467 7.43 16.47 -12.09
CA VAL A 467 6.19 17.25 -11.94
C VAL A 467 6.07 18.26 -13.09
N GLY A 468 4.97 18.18 -13.84
CA GLY A 468 4.69 18.99 -15.02
C GLY A 468 5.38 18.51 -16.30
N ASP A 469 6.09 17.35 -16.29
CA ASP A 469 6.88 16.90 -17.43
C ASP A 469 7.02 15.37 -17.52
N PHE A 470 5.89 14.66 -17.39
CA PHE A 470 5.84 13.21 -17.51
C PHE A 470 6.28 12.73 -18.90
N GLY A 471 7.06 11.66 -18.92
CA GLY A 471 7.58 11.04 -20.15
C GLY A 471 8.90 11.64 -20.64
N ASN A 472 9.49 12.58 -19.92
CA ASN A 472 10.79 13.17 -20.27
C ASN A 472 11.93 12.55 -19.44
N LEU A 473 12.22 13.09 -18.26
CA LEU A 473 13.36 12.61 -17.44
C LEU A 473 13.16 11.17 -16.95
N ASP A 474 11.93 10.81 -16.59
CA ASP A 474 11.56 9.47 -16.16
C ASP A 474 11.77 8.41 -17.27
N SER A 475 11.41 8.73 -18.52
CA SER A 475 11.63 7.81 -19.65
C SER A 475 13.12 7.65 -19.99
N GLN A 476 13.90 8.73 -19.88
CA GLN A 476 15.35 8.69 -20.06
C GLN A 476 16.02 7.82 -18.99
N ASP A 477 15.58 7.93 -17.75
CA ASP A 477 16.08 7.12 -16.63
C ASP A 477 15.77 5.61 -16.85
N VAL A 478 14.54 5.30 -17.24
CA VAL A 478 14.11 3.92 -17.53
C VAL A 478 14.91 3.31 -18.69
N LEU A 479 15.16 4.07 -19.75
CA LEU A 479 15.96 3.61 -20.88
C LEU A 479 17.45 3.47 -20.52
N ALA A 480 18.00 4.39 -19.75
CA ALA A 480 19.39 4.29 -19.27
C ALA A 480 19.60 3.06 -18.37
N LEU A 481 18.59 2.73 -17.54
CA LEU A 481 18.62 1.52 -16.73
C LEU A 481 18.62 0.25 -17.59
N LEU A 482 17.78 0.21 -18.63
CA LEU A 482 17.76 -0.89 -19.59
C LEU A 482 19.11 -1.01 -20.31
N ASP A 483 19.70 0.11 -20.77
CA ASP A 483 20.99 0.10 -21.45
C ASP A 483 22.10 -0.46 -20.56
N ALA A 484 22.16 -0.03 -19.31
CA ALA A 484 23.13 -0.57 -18.35
C ALA A 484 22.90 -2.05 -18.05
N ALA A 485 21.65 -2.50 -17.97
CA ALA A 485 21.34 -3.92 -17.77
C ALA A 485 21.77 -4.79 -18.97
N LEU A 486 21.62 -4.28 -20.20
CA LEU A 486 21.99 -4.99 -21.43
C LEU A 486 23.51 -5.05 -21.67
N GLU A 487 24.33 -4.40 -20.86
CA GLU A 487 25.80 -4.65 -20.84
C GLU A 487 26.13 -6.05 -20.27
N ASP A 488 25.19 -6.66 -19.52
CA ASP A 488 25.33 -8.04 -19.05
C ASP A 488 25.12 -9.02 -20.22
N PRO A 489 26.13 -9.85 -20.57
CA PRO A 489 26.06 -10.77 -21.71
C PRO A 489 24.99 -11.89 -21.54
N ASP A 490 24.48 -12.09 -20.34
CA ASP A 490 23.38 -13.03 -20.07
C ASP A 490 22.01 -12.49 -20.50
N LEU A 491 21.88 -11.19 -20.82
CA LEU A 491 20.65 -10.56 -21.28
C LEU A 491 20.63 -10.37 -22.79
N ASP A 492 19.49 -10.70 -23.42
CA ASP A 492 19.32 -10.58 -24.88
C ASP A 492 18.72 -9.22 -25.26
N GLY A 493 19.55 -8.35 -25.80
CA GLY A 493 19.15 -7.01 -26.26
C GLY A 493 18.28 -7.01 -27.53
N ASP A 494 18.22 -8.12 -28.28
CA ASP A 494 17.35 -8.25 -29.46
C ASP A 494 15.93 -8.72 -29.12
N ARG A 495 15.74 -9.29 -27.92
CA ARG A 495 14.46 -9.81 -27.43
C ARG A 495 14.04 -9.12 -26.15
N VAL A 496 13.73 -7.83 -26.25
CA VAL A 496 13.32 -7.00 -25.12
C VAL A 496 11.83 -6.72 -25.19
N GLY A 497 11.12 -6.99 -24.09
CA GLY A 497 9.75 -6.55 -23.85
C GLY A 497 9.70 -5.49 -22.76
N VAL A 498 8.60 -4.71 -22.72
CA VAL A 498 8.34 -3.73 -21.67
C VAL A 498 6.97 -3.91 -21.08
N MET A 499 6.84 -3.77 -19.75
CA MET A 499 5.55 -3.85 -19.06
C MET A 499 5.51 -2.99 -17.81
N GLY A 500 4.30 -2.66 -17.41
CA GLY A 500 4.03 -2.01 -16.13
C GLY A 500 2.56 -1.74 -15.92
N GLY A 501 2.20 -1.42 -14.67
CA GLY A 501 0.84 -1.13 -14.26
C GLY A 501 0.67 0.31 -13.78
N SER A 502 -0.52 0.91 -13.99
CA SER A 502 -0.81 2.28 -13.56
C SER A 502 0.12 3.29 -14.24
N TYR A 503 0.88 4.07 -13.49
CA TYR A 503 1.95 4.89 -14.06
C TYR A 503 2.97 4.04 -14.87
N GLY A 504 3.31 2.82 -14.44
CA GLY A 504 4.15 1.91 -15.23
C GLY A 504 3.50 1.50 -16.54
N GLY A 505 2.18 1.38 -16.59
CA GLY A 505 1.40 1.17 -17.83
C GLY A 505 1.41 2.40 -18.74
N PHE A 506 1.31 3.60 -18.15
CA PHE A 506 1.55 4.87 -18.83
C PHE A 506 2.94 4.87 -19.48
N MET A 507 4.00 4.62 -18.70
CA MET A 507 5.38 4.61 -19.20
C MET A 507 5.59 3.55 -20.28
N THR A 508 5.00 2.37 -20.13
CA THR A 508 5.02 1.32 -21.17
C THR A 508 4.46 1.83 -22.50
N THR A 509 3.26 2.43 -22.47
CA THR A 509 2.63 2.99 -23.67
C THR A 509 3.41 4.17 -24.23
N TRP A 510 3.96 5.02 -23.34
CA TRP A 510 4.81 6.14 -23.72
C TRP A 510 6.05 5.68 -24.50
N LEU A 511 6.78 4.72 -23.95
CA LEU A 511 8.02 4.20 -24.54
C LEU A 511 7.78 3.63 -25.94
N VAL A 512 6.74 2.79 -26.14
CA VAL A 512 6.46 2.22 -27.47
C VAL A 512 5.92 3.25 -28.48
N GLY A 513 5.48 4.42 -28.02
CA GLY A 513 5.16 5.58 -28.86
C GLY A 513 6.39 6.44 -29.23
N HIS A 514 7.55 6.21 -28.60
CA HIS A 514 8.75 7.05 -28.77
C HIS A 514 10.02 6.27 -29.16
N THR A 515 10.00 4.93 -29.13
CA THR A 515 11.13 4.09 -29.54
C THR A 515 10.66 2.74 -30.07
N ASP A 516 11.42 2.17 -31.01
CA ASP A 516 11.18 0.85 -31.64
C ASP A 516 11.99 -0.27 -30.95
N ARG A 517 12.52 -0.05 -29.75
CA ARG A 517 13.42 -1.01 -29.06
C ARG A 517 12.72 -2.29 -28.61
N PHE A 518 11.40 -2.25 -28.41
CA PHE A 518 10.66 -3.33 -27.78
C PHE A 518 9.96 -4.23 -28.80
N ARG A 519 10.14 -5.55 -28.68
CA ARG A 519 9.46 -6.55 -29.52
C ARG A 519 7.97 -6.64 -29.23
N ALA A 520 7.58 -6.42 -27.97
CA ALA A 520 6.20 -6.40 -27.52
C ALA A 520 6.07 -5.63 -26.20
N ALA A 521 4.86 -5.24 -25.86
CA ALA A 521 4.54 -4.50 -24.65
C ALA A 521 3.30 -5.03 -23.95
N ILE A 522 3.27 -4.88 -22.60
CA ILE A 522 2.07 -5.12 -21.79
C ILE A 522 1.76 -3.86 -20.98
N SER A 523 0.70 -3.16 -21.34
CA SER A 523 0.21 -1.97 -20.63
C SER A 523 -0.97 -2.36 -19.76
N GLU A 524 -0.78 -2.34 -18.43
CA GLU A 524 -1.77 -2.82 -17.48
C GLU A 524 -2.35 -1.66 -16.67
N ARG A 525 -3.69 -1.58 -16.54
CA ARG A 525 -4.41 -0.56 -15.75
C ARG A 525 -3.78 0.84 -15.88
N ALA A 526 -3.51 1.27 -17.10
CA ALA A 526 -2.68 2.43 -17.42
C ALA A 526 -3.47 3.75 -17.48
N CYS A 527 -2.77 4.87 -17.22
CA CYS A 527 -3.23 6.21 -17.53
C CYS A 527 -2.75 6.59 -18.92
N ASN A 528 -3.57 6.44 -19.96
CA ASN A 528 -3.17 6.70 -21.35
C ASN A 528 -3.59 8.09 -21.87
N ALA A 529 -4.57 8.74 -21.20
CA ALA A 529 -5.17 9.99 -21.65
C ALA A 529 -5.55 10.86 -20.45
N PHE A 530 -4.68 11.77 -20.06
CA PHE A 530 -4.88 12.61 -18.87
C PHE A 530 -6.06 13.56 -19.00
N ASP A 531 -6.47 13.95 -20.23
CA ASP A 531 -7.63 14.80 -20.49
C ASP A 531 -8.96 14.17 -20.03
N SER A 532 -9.11 12.86 -20.16
CA SER A 532 -10.28 12.13 -19.65
C SER A 532 -10.06 11.56 -18.26
N PHE A 533 -8.84 11.19 -17.92
CA PHE A 533 -8.48 10.72 -16.59
C PHE A 533 -8.83 11.75 -15.49
N GLU A 534 -8.59 13.04 -15.74
CA GLU A 534 -8.91 14.13 -14.82
C GLU A 534 -10.37 14.08 -14.33
N GLY A 535 -11.31 13.83 -15.24
CA GLY A 535 -12.74 13.84 -14.92
C GLY A 535 -13.36 12.48 -14.61
N SER A 536 -12.66 11.36 -14.86
CA SER A 536 -13.21 10.01 -14.74
C SER A 536 -12.55 9.15 -13.66
N SER A 537 -11.35 9.50 -13.20
CA SER A 537 -10.66 8.82 -12.11
C SER A 537 -11.18 9.27 -10.74
N ASP A 538 -11.07 8.40 -9.73
CA ASP A 538 -11.35 8.74 -8.33
C ASP A 538 -10.36 9.75 -7.75
N ILE A 539 -9.15 9.87 -8.34
CA ILE A 539 -8.10 10.82 -7.96
C ILE A 539 -7.79 11.85 -9.04
N GLY A 540 -8.41 11.75 -10.22
CA GLY A 540 -8.05 12.55 -11.40
C GLY A 540 -8.14 14.06 -11.17
N TRP A 541 -9.17 14.49 -10.45
CA TRP A 541 -9.47 15.88 -10.14
C TRP A 541 -8.32 16.62 -9.42
N PHE A 542 -7.49 15.91 -8.62
CA PHE A 542 -6.30 16.51 -8.01
C PHE A 542 -4.99 16.02 -8.65
N PHE A 543 -4.93 14.76 -9.13
CA PHE A 543 -3.71 14.17 -9.68
C PHE A 543 -3.23 14.94 -10.91
N VAL A 544 -4.10 15.14 -11.91
CA VAL A 544 -3.71 15.80 -13.17
C VAL A 544 -3.25 17.25 -12.93
N PRO A 545 -4.01 18.11 -12.24
CA PRO A 545 -3.53 19.47 -11.95
C PRO A 545 -2.21 19.52 -11.19
N LYS A 546 -1.96 18.59 -10.27
CA LYS A 546 -0.76 18.56 -9.42
C LYS A 546 0.47 17.98 -10.11
N TYR A 547 0.30 16.90 -10.88
CA TYR A 547 1.41 16.23 -11.55
C TYR A 547 1.63 16.70 -12.99
N ASN A 548 0.59 16.92 -13.77
CA ASN A 548 0.69 17.23 -15.20
C ASN A 548 0.48 18.71 -15.52
N GLY A 549 -0.12 19.45 -14.58
CA GLY A 549 -0.47 20.86 -14.73
C GLY A 549 -1.90 21.07 -15.26
N THR A 550 -2.27 22.34 -15.45
CA THR A 550 -3.62 22.77 -15.87
C THR A 550 -3.69 23.26 -17.32
N ASP A 551 -2.54 23.39 -17.99
CA ASP A 551 -2.49 23.75 -19.40
C ASP A 551 -2.86 22.55 -20.27
N ARG A 552 -3.94 22.66 -21.03
CA ARG A 552 -4.50 21.55 -21.79
C ARG A 552 -3.53 20.98 -22.84
N ASP A 553 -2.78 21.80 -23.51
CA ASP A 553 -1.86 21.34 -24.57
C ASP A 553 -0.68 20.58 -23.93
N ARG A 554 -0.20 21.01 -22.77
CA ARG A 554 0.81 20.30 -21.99
C ARG A 554 0.27 18.98 -21.45
N VAL A 555 -0.96 18.92 -20.94
CA VAL A 555 -1.61 17.69 -20.47
C VAL A 555 -1.74 16.67 -21.61
N LEU A 556 -2.15 17.13 -22.80
CA LEU A 556 -2.22 16.28 -23.99
C LEU A 556 -0.83 15.80 -24.47
N ALA A 557 0.18 16.67 -24.42
CA ALA A 557 1.55 16.32 -24.78
C ALA A 557 2.17 15.27 -23.85
N GLN A 558 1.72 15.18 -22.61
CA GLN A 558 2.13 14.15 -21.66
C GLN A 558 1.27 12.87 -21.74
N SER A 559 0.22 12.83 -22.57
CA SER A 559 -0.69 11.69 -22.68
C SER A 559 -0.23 10.71 -23.77
N PRO A 560 0.08 9.43 -23.44
CA PRO A 560 0.55 8.44 -24.42
C PRO A 560 -0.39 8.25 -25.61
N LEU A 561 -1.69 8.36 -25.40
CA LEU A 561 -2.70 8.24 -26.46
C LEU A 561 -2.49 9.27 -27.60
N THR A 562 -1.92 10.42 -27.31
CA THR A 562 -1.57 11.46 -28.31
C THR A 562 -0.62 10.92 -29.37
N TYR A 563 0.21 9.95 -29.01
CA TYR A 563 1.24 9.35 -29.87
C TYR A 563 0.87 7.95 -30.37
N ALA A 564 -0.39 7.54 -30.23
CA ALA A 564 -0.85 6.21 -30.67
C ALA A 564 -0.63 5.97 -32.17
N ASP A 565 -0.51 7.04 -32.96
CA ASP A 565 -0.20 6.97 -34.38
C ASP A 565 1.24 6.52 -34.68
N ARG A 566 2.14 6.58 -33.72
CA ARG A 566 3.54 6.13 -33.83
C ARG A 566 3.76 4.70 -33.35
N ILE A 567 2.81 4.13 -32.60
CA ILE A 567 2.94 2.79 -32.04
C ILE A 567 2.81 1.74 -33.14
N GLY A 568 3.88 0.97 -33.34
CA GLY A 568 3.93 -0.22 -34.19
C GLY A 568 4.14 -1.52 -33.43
N THR A 569 4.59 -1.43 -32.18
CA THR A 569 4.87 -2.55 -31.29
C THR A 569 3.58 -3.32 -30.92
N PRO A 570 3.56 -4.67 -31.00
CA PRO A 570 2.45 -5.48 -30.50
C PRO A 570 2.16 -5.21 -29.03
N MET A 571 0.89 -5.05 -28.64
CA MET A 571 0.49 -4.69 -27.28
C MET A 571 -0.59 -5.59 -26.70
N LEU A 572 -0.37 -6.07 -25.48
CA LEU A 572 -1.43 -6.62 -24.61
C LEU A 572 -1.84 -5.53 -23.62
N LEU A 573 -3.13 -5.16 -23.65
CA LEU A 573 -3.73 -4.26 -22.68
C LEU A 573 -4.47 -5.10 -21.64
N ILE A 574 -4.11 -4.97 -20.36
CA ILE A 574 -4.78 -5.68 -19.26
C ILE A 574 -5.50 -4.66 -18.40
N HIS A 575 -6.80 -4.88 -18.13
CA HIS A 575 -7.57 -3.93 -17.33
C HIS A 575 -8.67 -4.63 -16.54
N SER A 576 -9.06 -4.02 -15.42
CA SER A 576 -10.18 -4.46 -14.59
C SER A 576 -11.44 -3.66 -14.91
N GLU A 577 -12.61 -4.33 -14.92
CA GLU A 577 -13.87 -3.67 -15.28
C GLU A 577 -14.32 -2.58 -14.30
N GLN A 578 -13.96 -2.73 -13.03
CA GLN A 578 -14.33 -1.80 -11.95
C GLN A 578 -13.15 -0.95 -11.46
N ASP A 579 -12.12 -0.79 -12.27
CA ASP A 579 -11.01 0.10 -11.98
C ASP A 579 -11.48 1.57 -12.06
N TRP A 580 -11.58 2.21 -10.91
CA TRP A 580 -11.93 3.62 -10.81
C TRP A 580 -10.71 4.53 -10.63
N ARG A 581 -9.57 3.96 -10.30
CA ARG A 581 -8.29 4.66 -10.22
C ARG A 581 -7.79 5.04 -11.61
N CYS A 582 -7.64 4.04 -12.49
CA CYS A 582 -7.40 4.23 -13.90
C CYS A 582 -8.62 3.67 -14.66
N PRO A 583 -9.63 4.50 -14.98
CA PRO A 583 -10.88 4.00 -15.55
C PRO A 583 -10.68 3.20 -16.83
N ILE A 584 -11.50 2.16 -17.01
CA ILE A 584 -11.40 1.20 -18.14
C ILE A 584 -11.35 1.87 -19.51
N GLU A 585 -11.94 3.07 -19.66
CA GLU A 585 -11.92 3.82 -20.91
C GLU A 585 -10.50 4.19 -21.37
N GLN A 586 -9.55 4.28 -20.45
CA GLN A 586 -8.13 4.52 -20.73
C GLN A 586 -7.54 3.41 -21.63
N ALA A 587 -7.85 2.15 -21.33
CA ALA A 587 -7.46 1.00 -22.15
C ALA A 587 -8.32 0.90 -23.43
N GLN A 588 -9.63 1.15 -23.35
CA GLN A 588 -10.54 1.08 -24.48
C GLN A 588 -10.18 2.09 -25.58
N ARG A 589 -9.84 3.32 -25.22
CA ARG A 589 -9.41 4.36 -26.19
C ARG A 589 -8.14 3.93 -26.93
N LEU A 590 -7.13 3.45 -26.19
CA LEU A 590 -5.88 2.98 -26.79
C LEU A 590 -6.13 1.75 -27.68
N PHE A 591 -6.93 0.78 -27.23
CA PHE A 591 -7.29 -0.41 -28.01
C PHE A 591 -7.91 -0.03 -29.36
N VAL A 592 -8.89 0.87 -29.37
CA VAL A 592 -9.55 1.32 -30.60
C VAL A 592 -8.57 2.02 -31.54
N ALA A 593 -7.73 2.92 -31.01
CA ALA A 593 -6.73 3.64 -31.80
C ALA A 593 -5.73 2.69 -32.49
N LEU A 594 -5.24 1.68 -31.78
CA LEU A 594 -4.32 0.68 -32.33
C LEU A 594 -4.99 -0.27 -33.32
N LYS A 595 -6.22 -0.74 -33.02
CA LYS A 595 -7.00 -1.60 -33.93
C LYS A 595 -7.29 -0.93 -35.26
N GLN A 596 -7.68 0.35 -35.28
CA GLN A 596 -7.93 1.12 -36.51
C GLN A 596 -6.68 1.21 -37.38
N ARG A 597 -5.50 1.21 -36.78
CA ARG A 597 -4.20 1.24 -37.46
C ARG A 597 -3.67 -0.15 -37.82
N LYS A 598 -4.41 -1.22 -37.47
CA LYS A 598 -4.03 -2.63 -37.72
C LYS A 598 -2.77 -3.05 -36.96
N VAL A 599 -2.45 -2.39 -35.87
CA VAL A 599 -1.43 -2.85 -34.91
C VAL A 599 -1.95 -4.10 -34.23
N GLU A 600 -1.09 -5.09 -33.99
CA GLU A 600 -1.45 -6.26 -33.21
C GLU A 600 -1.70 -5.83 -31.76
N VAL A 601 -2.96 -5.91 -31.33
CA VAL A 601 -3.37 -5.52 -29.96
C VAL A 601 -4.46 -6.43 -29.45
N GLU A 602 -4.32 -6.87 -28.20
CA GLU A 602 -5.32 -7.60 -27.43
C GLU A 602 -5.74 -6.77 -26.23
N LEU A 603 -7.02 -6.87 -25.83
CA LEU A 603 -7.56 -6.28 -24.61
C LEU A 603 -8.11 -7.39 -23.74
N LEU A 604 -7.48 -7.63 -22.59
CA LEU A 604 -7.88 -8.60 -21.58
C LEU A 604 -8.58 -7.88 -20.42
N LEU A 605 -9.85 -8.21 -20.18
CA LEU A 605 -10.66 -7.61 -19.13
C LEU A 605 -10.95 -8.61 -18.01
N PHE A 606 -10.80 -8.15 -16.76
CA PHE A 606 -11.11 -8.92 -15.56
C PHE A 606 -12.42 -8.44 -14.93
N PRO A 607 -13.47 -9.29 -14.90
CA PRO A 607 -14.78 -8.90 -14.37
C PRO A 607 -14.74 -8.72 -12.86
N GLY A 608 -15.40 -7.67 -12.36
CA GLY A 608 -15.55 -7.43 -10.93
C GLY A 608 -14.29 -6.93 -10.20
N GLU A 609 -13.14 -6.85 -10.86
CA GLU A 609 -11.88 -6.39 -10.27
C GLU A 609 -11.72 -4.88 -10.34
N GLY A 610 -11.02 -4.31 -9.34
CA GLY A 610 -10.57 -2.92 -9.30
C GLY A 610 -9.09 -2.76 -9.69
N HIS A 611 -8.51 -1.63 -9.32
CA HIS A 611 -7.12 -1.29 -9.67
C HIS A 611 -6.09 -2.27 -9.07
N GLU A 612 -6.40 -2.89 -7.96
CA GLU A 612 -5.48 -3.72 -7.17
C GLU A 612 -5.47 -5.22 -7.56
N LEU A 613 -5.98 -5.60 -8.74
CA LEU A 613 -6.05 -6.98 -9.24
C LEU A 613 -4.75 -7.78 -8.96
N THR A 614 -3.59 -7.21 -9.29
CA THR A 614 -2.30 -7.91 -9.15
C THR A 614 -1.92 -8.21 -7.70
N ARG A 615 -2.43 -7.44 -6.75
CA ARG A 615 -2.10 -7.52 -5.32
C ARG A 615 -3.17 -8.22 -4.48
N SER A 616 -4.45 -7.89 -4.73
CA SER A 616 -5.58 -8.33 -3.90
C SER A 616 -6.80 -8.82 -4.67
N GLY A 617 -6.71 -8.94 -6.01
CA GLY A 617 -7.77 -9.53 -6.82
C GLY A 617 -8.01 -10.99 -6.49
N LEU A 618 -9.10 -11.56 -6.99
CA LEU A 618 -9.42 -12.99 -6.79
C LEU A 618 -8.21 -13.86 -7.15
N PRO A 619 -7.87 -14.87 -6.33
CA PRO A 619 -6.73 -15.75 -6.59
C PRO A 619 -6.73 -16.37 -7.99
N SER A 620 -7.91 -16.80 -8.49
CA SER A 620 -8.08 -17.33 -9.85
C SER A 620 -7.75 -16.28 -10.92
N HIS A 621 -8.16 -15.02 -10.72
CA HIS A 621 -7.86 -13.92 -11.63
C HIS A 621 -6.36 -13.58 -11.64
N ARG A 622 -5.70 -13.60 -10.49
CA ARG A 622 -4.24 -13.42 -10.43
C ARG A 622 -3.49 -14.50 -11.20
N VAL A 623 -3.91 -15.76 -11.06
CA VAL A 623 -3.34 -16.89 -11.84
C VAL A 623 -3.60 -16.70 -13.34
N ALA A 624 -4.85 -16.40 -13.74
CA ALA A 624 -5.21 -16.17 -15.14
C ALA A 624 -4.43 -15.01 -15.76
N ARG A 625 -4.22 -13.93 -14.99
CA ARG A 625 -3.38 -12.80 -15.43
C ARG A 625 -1.96 -13.25 -15.71
N PHE A 626 -1.34 -14.00 -14.80
CA PHE A 626 0.02 -14.53 -15.03
C PHE A 626 0.09 -15.42 -16.27
N GLU A 627 -0.88 -16.30 -16.45
CA GLU A 627 -0.94 -17.18 -17.61
C GLU A 627 -1.04 -16.39 -18.92
N ALA A 628 -1.86 -15.33 -18.95
CA ALA A 628 -1.98 -14.45 -20.13
C ALA A 628 -0.68 -13.67 -20.41
N VAL A 629 -0.03 -13.14 -19.38
CA VAL A 629 1.26 -12.45 -19.51
C VAL A 629 2.34 -13.38 -20.06
N LEU A 630 2.45 -14.60 -19.51
CA LEU A 630 3.42 -15.58 -19.98
C LEU A 630 3.13 -16.08 -21.39
N ASP A 631 1.85 -16.21 -21.78
CA ASP A 631 1.46 -16.53 -23.15
C ASP A 631 1.89 -15.44 -24.12
N TRP A 632 1.67 -14.16 -23.75
CA TRP A 632 2.09 -13.02 -24.55
C TRP A 632 3.60 -13.00 -24.77
N TRP A 633 4.40 -13.12 -23.70
CA TRP A 633 5.85 -13.16 -23.80
C TRP A 633 6.36 -14.36 -24.62
N ARG A 634 5.75 -15.54 -24.49
CA ARG A 634 6.11 -16.71 -25.28
C ARG A 634 5.89 -16.47 -26.78
N ARG A 635 4.81 -15.79 -27.18
CA ARG A 635 4.53 -15.49 -28.59
C ARG A 635 5.51 -14.49 -29.20
N HIS A 636 5.99 -13.54 -28.41
CA HIS A 636 6.72 -12.39 -28.95
C HIS A 636 8.22 -12.36 -28.58
N LEU A 637 8.65 -13.00 -27.51
CA LEU A 637 10.03 -13.00 -27.04
C LEU A 637 10.74 -14.36 -27.16
N SER A 638 10.05 -15.43 -27.55
CA SER A 638 10.73 -16.71 -27.84
C SER A 638 11.58 -16.61 -29.10
N PRO A 639 12.70 -17.39 -29.22
CA PRO A 639 13.42 -17.51 -30.46
C PRO A 639 12.45 -17.89 -31.59
N ALA A 640 12.57 -17.26 -32.76
CA ALA A 640 11.92 -17.74 -33.96
C ALA A 640 12.35 -19.21 -34.18
N GLY A 641 11.39 -20.16 -34.15
CA GLY A 641 11.67 -21.58 -34.28
C GLY A 641 12.23 -21.95 -35.65
#